data_825201bcbd850cdd3f209d5391fda2ca
#
_entry.id   825201bcbd850cdd3f209d5391fda2ca
#
_cell.length_a   1.000
_cell.length_b   1.000
_cell.length_c   1.000
_cell.angle_alpha   90.00
_cell.angle_beta   90.00
_cell.angle_gamma   90.00
#
_symmetry.space_group_name_H-M   'P 1'
#
loop_
_entity.id
_entity.type
_entity.pdbx_description
1 polymer ?
#
loop_
_entity_poly.entity_id
_entity_poly.type
_entity_poly.pdbx_seq_one_letter_code
_entity_poly.pdbx_strand_id
1 'polypeptide(L)'
;MEENMAFDYLALAASMLDMDYIKTHSLELNKLERTTDNTDFIASSKYVENLMREAGLSDVERYAIPMDGVTTYDDCTMPYAWDRTGRSTLEIVDPALPESERMLADTDVEVLNAVIWSPPTPEGGVTAELIDLKSIESEDWSEVAGKIVLCNRSPIGEMRRKLALAGAAGFVSYVENTLDSNPDDVRWMNGVGWAGWYYVKGNKMLWNFSITPRKGDMLAKRLAAGEKITLKAIMNTRVYEGETYTVTGRVPGKSKEELALFAHMYEPFVPDDAAGVVISIAVAKALKDMVKQGIIPPLEKSIRLVFGMERYGFTEYFYNTKRSGKIISATNMDSICHATLKLAGVLPELRHSPASAPCFDVALIREYLQKRYPELPFRETPGNLSDDTFGADTPFNIPTCWLHTPPAIDRHHSSGAIFDEADWDMAEIEFNVWTAYLAELATVKQGRGDRSLVKRVIKAVKQDAEKDFKRLEKSLKDRKFNAYAGNVIGDFLVEYFAKRVLSLNNIVAKAVKGTDVRKIFSEIRKKYAPTSLKVDIYTLSNSESRMAYMYVKRSEKIRQIMSLTQMPEEERYGFIAQPSMLLQALLDGERNLYEAYIISVFMLKTAVDFKETAGLVAFFKKLAPYGYYEIKYADEITTDDLTAALKALEVKNNDKLIVHSAFGTLGGVKGGPKAVVDTLIDYCGKKGVLMMPSFNFPYYLGRNDDQYFDVKETPSSVGVITEEFRKNPEVTRSLNPSHSIAVYGKKNFHWVTDHHQTLCLGEKSPLGKLEAADGYALMIGCPAAVTFMHVVEMTNHVHCLGKRTEEFNTKLPDGRIVPVRTWGWRGGSCLAYNTEAVFDYMRKHNMVTEVMVRHCLMQYFKLSDYRKAYEKMVIFNKKRGCVACNILVRNAPHTVVSDWDTENDCIRKNTTAFTEDWDGEL
;
A
#
# COMPACT_ATOMS: atom_id res chain seq x y z
N MET A 1 30.42 -45.75 -16.99
CA MET A 1 28.96 -45.66 -17.05
C MET A 1 28.45 -45.60 -15.63
N GLU A 2 28.58 -44.43 -15.00
CA GLU A 2 27.79 -44.08 -13.85
C GLU A 2 26.85 -43.01 -14.35
N GLU A 3 25.77 -43.44 -15.00
CA GLU A 3 24.59 -42.56 -15.12
C GLU A 3 24.15 -42.28 -13.71
N ASN A 4 24.26 -41.02 -13.31
CA ASN A 4 23.63 -40.45 -12.14
C ASN A 4 22.12 -40.84 -12.15
N MET A 5 21.75 -41.89 -11.41
CA MET A 5 20.37 -42.08 -11.01
C MET A 5 20.03 -40.87 -10.17
N ALA A 6 19.39 -39.88 -10.79
CA ALA A 6 18.77 -38.78 -10.05
C ALA A 6 17.74 -39.43 -9.12
N PHE A 7 17.98 -39.40 -7.84
CA PHE A 7 17.01 -39.88 -6.85
C PHE A 7 15.64 -39.31 -7.17
N ASP A 8 14.63 -40.14 -7.25
CA ASP A 8 13.26 -39.68 -7.31
C ASP A 8 12.81 -39.34 -5.88
N TYR A 9 13.26 -38.19 -5.40
CA TYR A 9 12.95 -37.72 -4.04
C TYR A 9 11.46 -37.66 -3.72
N LEU A 10 10.60 -37.46 -4.73
CA LEU A 10 9.13 -37.46 -4.50
C LEU A 10 8.61 -38.88 -4.22
N ALA A 11 9.10 -39.89 -4.96
CA ALA A 11 8.73 -41.29 -4.68
C ALA A 11 9.27 -41.74 -3.32
N LEU A 12 10.50 -41.37 -2.98
CA LEU A 12 11.08 -41.63 -1.67
C LEU A 12 10.29 -40.93 -0.54
N ALA A 13 9.92 -39.68 -0.72
CA ALA A 13 9.09 -38.98 0.26
C ALA A 13 7.74 -39.67 0.49
N ALA A 14 7.04 -40.03 -0.58
CA ALA A 14 5.76 -40.74 -0.49
C ALA A 14 5.88 -42.11 0.20
N SER A 15 7.03 -42.79 0.12
CA SER A 15 7.27 -44.04 0.84
C SER A 15 7.48 -43.89 2.33
N MET A 16 7.74 -42.66 2.80
CA MET A 16 7.97 -42.32 4.21
C MET A 16 6.76 -41.66 4.87
N LEU A 17 5.67 -41.43 4.12
CA LEU A 17 4.48 -40.76 4.60
C LEU A 17 3.74 -41.62 5.62
N ASP A 18 3.42 -41.01 6.75
CA ASP A 18 2.57 -41.56 7.81
C ASP A 18 1.45 -40.57 8.12
N MET A 19 0.34 -40.68 7.37
CA MET A 19 -0.81 -39.79 7.54
C MET A 19 -1.53 -39.97 8.86
N ASP A 20 -1.50 -41.18 9.44
CA ASP A 20 -2.12 -41.41 10.74
C ASP A 20 -1.36 -40.66 11.84
N TYR A 21 -0.02 -40.67 11.78
CA TYR A 21 0.82 -39.83 12.65
C TYR A 21 0.48 -38.35 12.49
N ILE A 22 0.45 -37.84 11.26
CA ILE A 22 0.16 -36.41 11.00
C ILE A 22 -1.20 -36.02 11.54
N LYS A 23 -2.26 -36.76 11.19
CA LYS A 23 -3.62 -36.46 11.63
C LYS A 23 -3.76 -36.51 13.15
N THR A 24 -3.26 -37.59 13.76
CA THR A 24 -3.39 -37.80 15.21
C THR A 24 -2.73 -36.66 15.98
N HIS A 25 -1.48 -36.35 15.66
CA HIS A 25 -0.75 -35.34 16.41
C HIS A 25 -1.18 -33.92 16.11
N SER A 26 -1.65 -33.61 14.89
CA SER A 26 -2.24 -32.28 14.58
C SER A 26 -3.51 -32.04 15.41
N LEU A 27 -4.38 -33.03 15.50
CA LEU A 27 -5.60 -32.95 16.31
C LEU A 27 -5.30 -32.87 17.81
N GLU A 28 -4.32 -33.63 18.30
CA GLU A 28 -3.93 -33.55 19.74
C GLU A 28 -3.30 -32.21 20.07
N LEU A 29 -2.43 -31.67 19.21
CA LEU A 29 -1.85 -30.34 19.40
C LEU A 29 -2.92 -29.25 19.40
N ASN A 30 -3.83 -29.28 18.44
CA ASN A 30 -4.93 -28.32 18.35
C ASN A 30 -5.84 -28.34 19.62
N LYS A 31 -6.07 -29.51 20.23
CA LYS A 31 -6.83 -29.59 21.50
C LYS A 31 -6.17 -28.77 22.63
N LEU A 32 -4.84 -28.71 22.66
CA LEU A 32 -4.09 -27.93 23.63
C LEU A 32 -4.10 -26.43 23.32
N GLU A 33 -4.30 -26.04 22.07
CA GLU A 33 -4.25 -24.64 21.63
C GLU A 33 -5.64 -24.01 21.49
N ARG A 34 -6.70 -24.80 21.53
CA ARG A 34 -8.08 -24.36 21.33
C ARG A 34 -8.52 -23.21 22.22
N THR A 35 -7.95 -23.10 23.40
CA THR A 35 -8.32 -22.09 24.38
C THR A 35 -7.55 -20.79 24.20
N THR A 36 -6.39 -20.85 23.57
CA THR A 36 -5.43 -19.75 23.46
C THR A 36 -4.96 -19.17 24.81
N ASP A 37 -5.13 -19.91 25.89
CA ASP A 37 -4.59 -19.58 27.21
C ASP A 37 -3.08 -19.79 27.22
N ASN A 38 -2.32 -18.93 27.88
CA ASN A 38 -0.87 -19.09 27.98
C ASN A 38 -0.47 -20.39 28.73
N THR A 39 -1.28 -20.82 29.71
CA THR A 39 -1.09 -22.10 30.39
C THR A 39 -1.18 -23.30 29.44
N ASP A 40 -2.13 -23.29 28.51
CA ASP A 40 -2.31 -24.34 27.52
C ASP A 40 -1.24 -24.25 26.43
N PHE A 41 -0.83 -23.04 26.02
CA PHE A 41 0.33 -22.84 25.15
C PHE A 41 1.62 -23.44 25.73
N ILE A 42 1.86 -23.31 27.06
CA ILE A 42 2.99 -23.94 27.70
C ILE A 42 2.88 -25.48 27.59
N ALA A 43 1.67 -26.03 27.69
CA ALA A 43 1.44 -27.46 27.52
C ALA A 43 1.69 -27.91 26.08
N SER A 44 1.20 -27.14 25.08
CA SER A 44 1.44 -27.39 23.63
C SER A 44 2.93 -27.36 23.31
N SER A 45 3.68 -26.38 23.82
CA SER A 45 5.12 -26.29 23.63
C SER A 45 5.89 -27.49 24.18
N LYS A 46 5.46 -28.05 25.33
CA LYS A 46 6.03 -29.28 25.87
C LYS A 46 5.67 -30.52 25.04
N TYR A 47 4.45 -30.56 24.54
CA TYR A 47 4.00 -31.62 23.64
C TYR A 47 4.85 -31.65 22.36
N VAL A 48 5.07 -30.51 21.71
CA VAL A 48 5.91 -30.37 20.54
C VAL A 48 7.38 -30.73 20.83
N GLU A 49 7.93 -30.33 21.99
CA GLU A 49 9.27 -30.73 22.43
C GLU A 49 9.38 -32.27 22.52
N ASN A 50 8.38 -32.94 23.12
CA ASN A 50 8.35 -34.37 23.21
C ASN A 50 8.26 -35.05 21.85
N LEU A 51 7.39 -34.59 20.97
CA LEU A 51 7.29 -35.09 19.60
C LEU A 51 8.64 -35.02 18.84
N MET A 52 9.35 -33.91 18.97
CA MET A 52 10.68 -33.75 18.37
C MET A 52 11.68 -34.77 18.95
N ARG A 53 11.64 -35.02 20.29
CA ARG A 53 12.50 -36.01 20.94
C ARG A 53 12.14 -37.45 20.53
N GLU A 54 10.86 -37.79 20.44
CA GLU A 54 10.36 -39.07 19.96
C GLU A 54 10.70 -39.29 18.48
N ALA A 55 10.64 -38.26 17.65
CA ALA A 55 11.13 -38.28 16.28
C ALA A 55 12.67 -38.46 16.20
N GLY A 56 13.38 -38.39 17.35
CA GLY A 56 14.82 -38.58 17.47
C GLY A 56 15.63 -37.42 16.86
N LEU A 57 15.11 -36.21 16.94
CA LEU A 57 15.85 -35.01 16.54
C LEU A 57 16.96 -34.69 17.54
N SER A 58 18.01 -34.05 17.05
CA SER A 58 19.14 -33.58 17.87
C SER A 58 18.92 -32.13 18.31
N ASP A 59 19.63 -31.71 19.36
CA ASP A 59 19.64 -30.34 19.87
C ASP A 59 18.21 -29.78 20.09
N VAL A 60 17.33 -30.65 20.62
CA VAL A 60 15.96 -30.24 20.98
C VAL A 60 16.00 -29.35 22.20
N GLU A 61 15.59 -28.12 22.05
CA GLU A 61 15.58 -27.08 23.07
C GLU A 61 14.21 -26.41 23.10
N ARG A 62 13.67 -26.20 24.29
CA ARG A 62 12.51 -25.34 24.53
C ARG A 62 12.95 -24.26 25.51
N TYR A 63 12.98 -23.02 25.04
CA TYR A 63 13.45 -21.88 25.83
C TYR A 63 12.37 -20.85 26.05
N ALA A 64 12.39 -20.27 27.25
CA ALA A 64 11.42 -19.28 27.67
C ALA A 64 11.75 -17.88 27.12
N ILE A 65 10.71 -17.13 26.78
CA ILE A 65 10.74 -15.73 26.41
C ILE A 65 9.80 -14.98 27.34
N PRO A 66 10.24 -13.89 28.01
CA PRO A 66 9.38 -13.15 28.93
C PRO A 66 8.15 -12.58 28.23
N MET A 67 6.99 -12.71 28.85
CA MET A 67 5.72 -12.04 28.52
C MET A 67 5.37 -11.11 29.68
N ASP A 68 6.08 -10.00 29.81
CA ASP A 68 6.07 -9.11 30.97
C ASP A 68 5.56 -7.68 30.65
N GLY A 69 5.20 -7.44 29.39
CA GLY A 69 4.77 -6.13 28.94
C GLY A 69 5.89 -5.07 28.87
N VAL A 70 7.16 -5.46 29.03
CA VAL A 70 8.30 -4.55 29.13
C VAL A 70 9.47 -5.00 28.26
N THR A 71 9.78 -6.30 28.26
CA THR A 71 10.91 -6.85 27.48
C THR A 71 10.72 -6.52 26.02
N THR A 72 11.77 -5.96 25.39
CA THR A 72 11.73 -5.51 24.01
C THR A 72 12.86 -6.13 23.21
N TYR A 73 12.51 -6.74 22.10
CA TYR A 73 13.47 -7.24 21.09
C TYR A 73 13.41 -6.29 19.90
N ASP A 74 14.48 -5.53 19.67
CA ASP A 74 14.54 -4.43 18.70
C ASP A 74 13.42 -3.40 18.96
N ASP A 75 12.36 -3.38 18.16
CA ASP A 75 11.17 -2.53 18.36
C ASP A 75 9.91 -3.33 18.71
N CYS A 76 10.03 -4.61 19.01
CA CYS A 76 8.91 -5.46 19.42
C CYS A 76 8.87 -5.61 20.94
N THR A 77 7.90 -4.98 21.60
CA THR A 77 7.67 -5.19 23.03
C THR A 77 6.78 -6.42 23.23
N MET A 78 7.25 -7.33 24.07
CA MET A 78 6.51 -8.54 24.43
C MET A 78 5.26 -8.17 25.23
N PRO A 79 4.09 -8.78 24.92
CA PRO A 79 2.86 -8.53 25.67
C PRO A 79 2.90 -9.22 27.04
N TYR A 80 1.92 -8.93 27.88
CA TYR A 80 1.65 -9.77 29.07
C TYR A 80 1.14 -11.15 28.68
N ALA A 81 1.34 -12.13 29.56
CA ALA A 81 0.65 -13.41 29.50
C ALA A 81 -0.83 -13.26 29.87
N TRP A 82 -1.67 -14.15 29.36
CA TRP A 82 -3.11 -14.11 29.55
C TRP A 82 -3.68 -15.52 29.70
N ASP A 83 -4.59 -15.71 30.68
CA ASP A 83 -5.36 -16.93 30.84
C ASP A 83 -6.82 -16.62 31.19
N ARG A 84 -7.71 -17.53 30.84
CA ARG A 84 -9.04 -17.61 31.43
C ARG A 84 -8.94 -18.26 32.82
N THR A 85 -9.72 -17.77 33.75
CA THR A 85 -9.77 -18.26 35.11
C THR A 85 -11.11 -18.89 35.47
N GLY A 86 -12.07 -18.87 34.56
CA GLY A 86 -13.41 -19.44 34.75
C GLY A 86 -14.35 -19.04 33.59
N ARG A 87 -15.60 -19.45 33.74
CA ARG A 87 -16.68 -19.14 32.82
C ARG A 87 -16.87 -17.63 32.71
N SER A 88 -16.86 -17.09 31.48
CA SER A 88 -17.18 -15.71 31.19
C SER A 88 -18.50 -15.62 30.44
N THR A 89 -19.33 -14.61 30.75
CA THR A 89 -20.69 -14.47 30.20
C THR A 89 -21.00 -13.03 29.82
N LEU A 90 -21.83 -12.89 28.79
CA LEU A 90 -22.41 -11.62 28.38
C LEU A 90 -23.91 -11.82 28.17
N GLU A 91 -24.73 -11.04 28.91
CA GLU A 91 -26.19 -11.16 28.83
C GLU A 91 -26.91 -9.80 28.72
N ILE A 92 -28.08 -9.81 28.11
CA ILE A 92 -29.01 -8.67 28.13
C ILE A 92 -29.71 -8.66 29.48
N VAL A 93 -29.72 -7.52 30.17
CA VAL A 93 -30.41 -7.33 31.44
C VAL A 93 -31.88 -7.04 31.19
N ASP A 94 -32.63 -8.07 30.87
CA ASP A 94 -34.08 -8.02 30.68
C ASP A 94 -34.72 -9.32 31.15
N PRO A 95 -35.33 -9.34 32.34
CA PRO A 95 -35.94 -10.54 32.90
C PRO A 95 -37.17 -11.05 32.11
N ALA A 96 -37.73 -10.25 31.21
CA ALA A 96 -38.83 -10.68 30.36
C ALA A 96 -38.39 -11.56 29.19
N LEU A 97 -37.12 -11.48 28.83
CA LEU A 97 -36.54 -12.33 27.77
C LEU A 97 -36.23 -13.74 28.33
N PRO A 98 -36.47 -14.79 27.54
CA PRO A 98 -35.97 -16.13 27.89
C PRO A 98 -34.44 -16.15 27.92
N GLU A 99 -33.87 -17.08 28.71
CA GLU A 99 -32.40 -17.20 28.86
C GLU A 99 -31.69 -17.36 27.51
N SER A 100 -32.26 -18.13 26.58
CA SER A 100 -31.73 -18.37 25.23
C SER A 100 -31.61 -17.12 24.36
N GLU A 101 -32.47 -16.12 24.59
CA GLU A 101 -32.43 -14.84 23.89
C GLU A 101 -31.58 -13.79 24.64
N ARG A 102 -31.47 -13.95 25.95
CA ARG A 102 -30.72 -13.06 26.84
C ARG A 102 -29.23 -13.33 26.79
N MET A 103 -28.80 -14.60 26.72
CA MET A 103 -27.38 -14.99 26.70
C MET A 103 -26.75 -14.70 25.34
N LEU A 104 -25.88 -13.69 25.30
CA LEU A 104 -25.16 -13.30 24.08
C LEU A 104 -23.86 -14.08 23.89
N ALA A 105 -23.12 -14.31 24.99
CA ALA A 105 -21.87 -15.05 25.00
C ALA A 105 -21.72 -15.89 26.27
N ASP A 106 -21.14 -17.07 26.13
CA ASP A 106 -20.85 -18.03 27.22
C ASP A 106 -19.64 -18.87 26.84
N THR A 107 -18.54 -18.71 27.56
CA THR A 107 -17.29 -19.40 27.24
C THR A 107 -17.30 -20.89 27.53
N ASP A 108 -18.28 -21.42 28.33
CA ASP A 108 -18.48 -22.87 28.49
C ASP A 108 -19.13 -23.50 27.24
N VAL A 109 -19.81 -22.70 26.41
CA VAL A 109 -20.42 -23.12 25.15
C VAL A 109 -19.49 -22.85 23.97
N GLU A 110 -18.94 -21.64 23.90
CA GLU A 110 -18.04 -21.21 22.82
C GLU A 110 -16.86 -20.42 23.41
N VAL A 111 -15.73 -21.06 23.44
CA VAL A 111 -14.52 -20.52 24.05
C VAL A 111 -14.04 -19.22 23.38
N LEU A 112 -14.26 -19.06 22.09
CA LEU A 112 -13.88 -17.88 21.31
C LEU A 112 -14.68 -16.63 21.66
N ASN A 113 -15.75 -16.76 22.48
CA ASN A 113 -16.47 -15.60 22.98
C ASN A 113 -15.59 -14.67 23.82
N ALA A 114 -14.59 -15.18 24.55
CA ALA A 114 -13.63 -14.34 25.24
C ALA A 114 -12.50 -13.96 24.28
N VAL A 115 -12.41 -12.68 23.95
CA VAL A 115 -11.30 -12.19 23.10
C VAL A 115 -10.02 -12.23 23.93
N ILE A 116 -8.97 -12.85 23.38
CA ILE A 116 -7.69 -13.01 24.07
C ILE A 116 -7.10 -11.67 24.52
N TRP A 117 -6.38 -11.68 25.62
CA TRP A 117 -5.88 -10.49 26.34
C TRP A 117 -6.95 -9.55 26.90
N SER A 118 -8.21 -9.97 26.98
CA SER A 118 -9.21 -9.22 27.75
C SER A 118 -8.89 -9.28 29.25
N PRO A 119 -8.74 -8.13 29.94
CA PRO A 119 -8.59 -8.11 31.41
C PRO A 119 -9.89 -8.55 32.07
N PRO A 120 -9.85 -9.00 33.34
CA PRO A 120 -11.05 -9.38 34.10
C PRO A 120 -11.96 -8.18 34.33
N THR A 121 -13.26 -8.44 34.45
CA THR A 121 -14.20 -7.49 35.05
C THR A 121 -14.03 -7.44 36.55
N PRO A 122 -14.49 -6.38 37.23
CA PRO A 122 -14.61 -6.39 38.71
C PRO A 122 -15.48 -7.54 39.18
N GLU A 123 -15.34 -7.93 40.48
CA GLU A 123 -16.19 -8.91 41.09
C GLU A 123 -17.68 -8.53 40.95
N GLY A 124 -18.50 -9.48 40.49
CA GLY A 124 -19.91 -9.26 40.15
C GLY A 124 -20.16 -8.76 38.73
N GLY A 125 -19.11 -8.44 37.98
CA GLY A 125 -19.18 -8.02 36.55
C GLY A 125 -19.40 -6.53 36.37
N VAL A 126 -19.63 -6.14 35.11
CA VAL A 126 -19.95 -4.77 34.67
C VAL A 126 -21.35 -4.78 34.08
N THR A 127 -22.22 -3.91 34.62
CA THR A 127 -23.55 -3.67 34.03
C THR A 127 -23.59 -2.26 33.50
N ALA A 128 -23.84 -2.10 32.18
CA ALA A 128 -23.87 -0.78 31.55
C ALA A 128 -24.78 -0.77 30.30
N GLU A 129 -25.19 0.44 29.92
CA GLU A 129 -25.94 0.68 28.68
C GLU A 129 -25.04 0.37 27.46
N LEU A 130 -25.63 -0.24 26.44
CA LEU A 130 -24.97 -0.52 25.17
C LEU A 130 -25.12 0.68 24.22
N ILE A 131 -24.06 1.04 23.53
CA ILE A 131 -24.04 2.04 22.45
C ILE A 131 -23.41 1.46 21.19
N ASP A 132 -24.00 1.73 20.03
CA ASP A 132 -23.40 1.30 18.75
C ASP A 132 -22.28 2.26 18.33
N LEU A 133 -21.10 1.73 18.02
CA LEU A 133 -19.97 2.51 17.50
C LEU A 133 -20.34 3.37 16.29
N LYS A 134 -21.27 2.88 15.43
CA LYS A 134 -21.74 3.61 14.26
C LYS A 134 -22.55 4.88 14.60
N SER A 135 -23.09 4.96 15.80
CA SER A 135 -23.92 6.10 16.25
C SER A 135 -23.12 7.20 16.95
N ILE A 136 -21.81 7.03 17.10
CA ILE A 136 -20.95 8.00 17.78
C ILE A 136 -20.63 9.17 16.85
N GLU A 137 -21.13 10.36 17.19
CA GLU A 137 -20.98 11.59 16.39
C GLU A 137 -19.88 12.52 16.92
N SER A 138 -19.59 12.47 18.24
CA SER A 138 -18.57 13.34 18.84
C SER A 138 -17.15 12.94 18.43
N GLU A 139 -16.34 13.92 18.07
CA GLU A 139 -14.92 13.69 17.70
C GLU A 139 -14.08 13.15 18.87
N ASP A 140 -14.41 13.51 20.10
CA ASP A 140 -13.75 13.10 21.34
C ASP A 140 -14.32 11.80 21.94
N TRP A 141 -15.38 11.26 21.34
CA TRP A 141 -16.06 10.04 21.77
C TRP A 141 -16.59 10.07 23.22
N SER A 142 -16.89 11.24 23.77
CA SER A 142 -17.40 11.39 25.15
C SER A 142 -18.68 10.60 25.43
N GLU A 143 -19.45 10.27 24.40
CA GLU A 143 -20.70 9.50 24.48
C GLU A 143 -20.51 8.06 24.99
N VAL A 144 -19.29 7.47 24.87
CA VAL A 144 -19.02 6.09 25.30
C VAL A 144 -18.67 5.99 26.78
N ALA A 145 -18.50 7.10 27.47
CA ALA A 145 -18.10 7.09 28.88
C ALA A 145 -19.07 6.27 29.75
N GLY A 146 -18.53 5.24 30.42
CA GLY A 146 -19.29 4.30 31.27
C GLY A 146 -20.19 3.34 30.50
N LYS A 147 -20.19 3.32 29.16
CA LYS A 147 -21.02 2.43 28.34
C LYS A 147 -20.23 1.26 27.78
N ILE A 148 -20.94 0.18 27.44
CA ILE A 148 -20.40 -0.92 26.64
C ILE A 148 -20.60 -0.54 25.16
N VAL A 149 -19.56 -0.69 24.32
CA VAL A 149 -19.60 -0.29 22.91
C VAL A 149 -19.78 -1.52 22.02
N LEU A 150 -20.82 -1.52 21.18
CA LEU A 150 -21.01 -2.53 20.15
C LEU A 150 -20.17 -2.16 18.92
N CYS A 151 -19.26 -3.05 18.52
CA CYS A 151 -18.37 -2.86 17.38
C CYS A 151 -18.68 -3.89 16.30
N ASN A 152 -18.95 -3.44 15.08
CA ASN A 152 -19.20 -4.31 13.93
C ASN A 152 -17.92 -4.96 13.33
N ARG A 153 -16.81 -4.82 14.02
CA ARG A 153 -15.49 -5.38 13.71
C ARG A 153 -14.62 -5.35 14.97
N SER A 154 -13.49 -6.05 14.94
CA SER A 154 -12.54 -5.94 16.06
C SER A 154 -11.98 -4.51 16.12
N PRO A 155 -12.12 -3.81 17.26
CA PRO A 155 -11.46 -2.51 17.45
C PRO A 155 -9.96 -2.74 17.66
N ILE A 156 -9.15 -2.16 16.80
CA ILE A 156 -7.70 -2.24 16.83
C ILE A 156 -7.07 -0.84 16.83
N GLY A 157 -5.82 -0.74 17.24
CA GLY A 157 -5.02 0.47 17.12
C GLY A 157 -5.67 1.70 17.78
N GLU A 158 -5.78 2.79 17.02
CA GLU A 158 -6.29 4.06 17.49
C GLU A 158 -7.74 3.99 18.01
N MET A 159 -8.57 3.17 17.40
CA MET A 159 -9.96 3.00 17.84
C MET A 159 -10.03 2.46 19.27
N ARG A 160 -9.25 1.42 19.57
CA ARG A 160 -9.19 0.84 20.92
C ARG A 160 -8.71 1.85 21.96
N ARG A 161 -7.69 2.64 21.59
CA ARG A 161 -7.18 3.71 22.44
C ARG A 161 -8.23 4.79 22.71
N LYS A 162 -8.92 5.26 21.68
CA LYS A 162 -10.00 6.26 21.82
C LYS A 162 -11.09 5.77 22.76
N LEU A 163 -11.54 4.52 22.59
CA LEU A 163 -12.52 3.91 23.50
C LEU A 163 -12.02 3.88 24.95
N ALA A 164 -10.76 3.48 25.15
CA ALA A 164 -10.17 3.41 26.48
C ALA A 164 -10.04 4.79 27.14
N LEU A 165 -9.56 5.80 26.40
CA LEU A 165 -9.39 7.16 26.89
C LEU A 165 -10.71 7.87 27.14
N ALA A 166 -11.71 7.64 26.29
CA ALA A 166 -13.06 8.17 26.45
C ALA A 166 -13.85 7.50 27.61
N GLY A 167 -13.25 6.49 28.25
CA GLY A 167 -13.83 5.86 29.44
C GLY A 167 -14.90 4.83 29.16
N ALA A 168 -14.87 4.17 27.99
CA ALA A 168 -15.74 3.03 27.73
C ALA A 168 -15.59 1.97 28.82
N ALA A 169 -16.69 1.32 29.19
CA ALA A 169 -16.70 0.25 30.19
C ALA A 169 -16.12 -1.08 29.66
N GLY A 170 -16.16 -1.27 28.35
CA GLY A 170 -15.71 -2.42 27.61
C GLY A 170 -16.33 -2.45 26.22
N PHE A 171 -16.14 -3.48 25.44
CA PHE A 171 -16.77 -3.59 24.14
C PHE A 171 -17.16 -5.01 23.75
N VAL A 172 -18.09 -5.08 22.81
CA VAL A 172 -18.62 -6.30 22.22
C VAL A 172 -18.40 -6.23 20.73
N SER A 173 -17.73 -7.21 20.14
CA SER A 173 -17.40 -7.22 18.73
C SER A 173 -18.14 -8.32 17.98
N TYR A 174 -18.54 -8.04 16.75
CA TYR A 174 -19.01 -9.03 15.78
C TYR A 174 -18.49 -8.69 14.40
N VAL A 175 -18.48 -9.64 13.47
CA VAL A 175 -17.97 -9.42 12.10
C VAL A 175 -19.14 -9.28 11.15
N GLU A 176 -19.58 -8.04 10.93
CA GLU A 176 -20.77 -7.72 10.14
C GLU A 176 -20.75 -8.27 8.71
N ASN A 177 -19.59 -8.23 8.04
CA ASN A 177 -19.47 -8.68 6.65
C ASN A 177 -19.63 -10.21 6.46
N THR A 178 -19.70 -10.98 7.53
CA THR A 178 -19.95 -12.43 7.50
C THR A 178 -21.38 -12.81 7.87
N LEU A 179 -22.27 -11.83 8.04
CA LEU A 179 -23.65 -12.05 8.45
C LEU A 179 -24.43 -12.93 7.47
N ASP A 180 -24.22 -12.77 6.17
CA ASP A 180 -24.91 -13.54 5.15
C ASP A 180 -24.32 -14.93 4.91
N SER A 181 -23.02 -15.11 5.12
CA SER A 181 -22.31 -16.37 4.88
C SER A 181 -22.21 -17.26 6.12
N ASN A 182 -21.90 -16.66 7.28
CA ASN A 182 -21.65 -17.38 8.55
C ASN A 182 -22.26 -16.64 9.75
N PRO A 183 -23.61 -16.56 9.80
CA PRO A 183 -24.31 -15.72 10.79
C PRO A 183 -24.13 -16.18 12.23
N ASP A 184 -23.81 -17.45 12.44
CA ASP A 184 -23.77 -18.08 13.77
C ASP A 184 -22.34 -18.46 14.24
N ASP A 185 -21.33 -18.14 13.44
CA ASP A 185 -19.94 -18.37 13.80
C ASP A 185 -19.40 -17.24 14.70
N VAL A 186 -18.70 -17.61 15.76
CA VAL A 186 -17.97 -16.66 16.61
C VAL A 186 -16.56 -16.47 16.00
N ARG A 187 -16.17 -15.24 15.76
CA ARG A 187 -14.83 -14.93 15.26
C ARG A 187 -13.82 -14.98 16.41
N TRP A 188 -12.75 -15.75 16.23
CA TRP A 188 -11.56 -15.63 17.06
C TRP A 188 -10.94 -14.24 16.81
N MET A 189 -10.67 -13.52 17.86
CA MET A 189 -10.10 -12.18 17.77
C MET A 189 -8.85 -12.09 18.64
N ASN A 190 -7.76 -11.70 17.99
CA ASN A 190 -6.53 -11.40 18.70
C ASN A 190 -6.60 -9.95 19.21
N GLY A 191 -6.67 -9.78 20.51
CA GLY A 191 -6.77 -8.47 21.15
C GLY A 191 -5.51 -7.61 21.00
N VAL A 192 -4.37 -8.21 20.76
CA VAL A 192 -3.08 -7.52 20.58
C VAL A 192 -2.95 -6.95 19.17
N GLY A 193 -3.51 -7.65 18.17
CA GLY A 193 -3.28 -7.30 16.77
C GLY A 193 -1.79 -7.35 16.42
N TRP A 194 -1.48 -7.03 15.20
CA TRP A 194 -0.13 -7.09 14.65
C TRP A 194 0.83 -6.01 15.20
N ALA A 195 0.34 -5.00 15.90
CA ALA A 195 1.15 -3.91 16.42
C ALA A 195 1.64 -4.11 17.87
N GLY A 196 1.10 -5.09 18.61
CA GLY A 196 1.62 -5.55 19.92
C GLY A 196 1.74 -4.52 21.05
N TRP A 197 1.02 -3.41 21.01
CA TRP A 197 1.29 -2.27 21.90
C TRP A 197 0.30 -2.10 23.04
N TYR A 198 -0.81 -2.82 23.02
CA TYR A 198 -1.90 -2.58 23.96
C TYR A 198 -1.75 -3.27 25.29
N TYR A 199 -1.09 -4.41 25.29
CA TYR A 199 -0.96 -5.27 26.45
C TYR A 199 0.44 -5.19 27.04
N VAL A 200 1.00 -3.98 26.98
CA VAL A 200 2.27 -3.62 27.57
C VAL A 200 2.04 -2.77 28.81
N LYS A 201 3.06 -2.66 29.65
CA LYS A 201 3.00 -1.94 30.93
C LYS A 201 2.60 -0.48 30.74
N GLY A 202 1.62 -0.04 31.54
CA GLY A 202 1.13 1.32 31.52
C GLY A 202 -0.08 1.58 30.61
N ASN A 203 -0.39 0.69 29.70
CA ASN A 203 -1.55 0.86 28.83
C ASN A 203 -2.86 0.47 29.51
N LYS A 204 -3.91 1.24 29.29
CA LYS A 204 -5.26 0.91 29.74
C LYS A 204 -5.85 -0.17 28.85
N MET A 205 -6.19 -1.31 29.46
CA MET A 205 -6.81 -2.44 28.78
C MET A 205 -8.32 -2.44 28.99
N LEU A 206 -9.07 -2.89 27.98
CA LEU A 206 -10.52 -3.09 28.04
C LEU A 206 -10.84 -4.53 27.68
N TRP A 207 -11.82 -5.12 28.39
CA TRP A 207 -12.32 -6.44 28.05
C TRP A 207 -13.17 -6.39 26.77
N ASN A 208 -13.18 -7.47 26.03
CA ASN A 208 -13.94 -7.63 24.80
C ASN A 208 -14.58 -9.03 24.73
N PHE A 209 -15.85 -9.07 24.38
CA PHE A 209 -16.52 -10.30 23.93
C PHE A 209 -16.66 -10.30 22.42
N SER A 210 -16.38 -11.45 21.78
CA SER A 210 -16.75 -11.75 20.40
C SER A 210 -18.07 -12.49 20.39
N ILE A 211 -19.05 -12.00 19.64
CA ILE A 211 -20.36 -12.62 19.49
C ILE A 211 -20.64 -12.94 18.03
N THR A 212 -21.67 -13.77 17.80
CA THR A 212 -22.06 -14.13 16.44
C THR A 212 -22.55 -12.91 15.66
N PRO A 213 -22.35 -12.86 14.33
CA PRO A 213 -22.87 -11.78 13.48
C PRO A 213 -24.37 -11.56 13.62
N ARG A 214 -25.15 -12.64 13.74
CA ARG A 214 -26.62 -12.60 13.96
C ARG A 214 -26.99 -11.85 15.25
N LYS A 215 -26.31 -12.16 16.37
CA LYS A 215 -26.56 -11.49 17.65
C LYS A 215 -26.12 -10.03 17.60
N GLY A 216 -24.99 -9.74 16.95
CA GLY A 216 -24.49 -8.36 16.75
C GLY A 216 -25.45 -7.51 15.92
N ASP A 217 -25.90 -8.03 14.80
CA ASP A 217 -26.88 -7.35 13.91
C ASP A 217 -28.22 -7.12 14.62
N MET A 218 -28.70 -8.11 15.39
CA MET A 218 -29.91 -7.97 16.21
C MET A 218 -29.78 -6.80 17.20
N LEU A 219 -28.67 -6.72 17.91
CA LEU A 219 -28.41 -5.61 18.84
C LEU A 219 -28.33 -4.27 18.11
N ALA A 220 -27.62 -4.20 16.99
CA ALA A 220 -27.50 -2.97 16.22
C ALA A 220 -28.85 -2.47 15.70
N LYS A 221 -29.71 -3.38 15.22
CA LYS A 221 -31.08 -3.04 14.77
C LYS A 221 -31.98 -2.52 15.90
N ARG A 222 -31.91 -3.14 17.08
CA ARG A 222 -32.67 -2.69 18.26
C ARG A 222 -32.20 -1.29 18.70
N LEU A 223 -30.89 -1.04 18.75
CA LEU A 223 -30.32 0.28 19.07
C LEU A 223 -30.74 1.33 18.02
N ALA A 224 -30.69 0.99 16.73
CA ALA A 224 -31.14 1.89 15.67
C ALA A 224 -32.64 2.21 15.72
N ALA A 225 -33.45 1.31 16.28
CA ALA A 225 -34.85 1.56 16.57
C ALA A 225 -35.11 2.45 17.82
N GLY A 226 -34.03 2.88 18.50
CA GLY A 226 -34.10 3.74 19.68
C GLY A 226 -34.29 2.99 21.00
N GLU A 227 -34.14 1.66 21.00
CA GLU A 227 -34.26 0.87 22.20
C GLU A 227 -33.01 1.06 23.09
N LYS A 228 -33.20 1.15 24.40
CA LYS A 228 -32.12 1.16 25.38
C LYS A 228 -31.83 -0.26 25.85
N ILE A 229 -30.66 -0.73 25.54
CA ILE A 229 -30.21 -2.06 25.92
C ILE A 229 -29.17 -1.97 27.01
N THR A 230 -29.36 -2.68 28.11
CA THR A 230 -28.37 -2.83 29.18
C THR A 230 -27.77 -4.20 29.12
N LEU A 231 -26.44 -4.30 29.13
CA LEU A 231 -25.72 -5.57 29.19
C LEU A 231 -25.06 -5.78 30.54
N LYS A 232 -24.97 -7.04 30.96
CA LYS A 232 -24.12 -7.47 32.03
C LYS A 232 -23.02 -8.36 31.50
N ALA A 233 -21.79 -7.98 31.74
CA ALA A 233 -20.57 -8.69 31.35
C ALA A 233 -19.82 -9.23 32.55
N ILE A 234 -19.48 -10.51 32.55
CA ILE A 234 -18.58 -11.14 33.49
C ILE A 234 -17.44 -11.75 32.71
N MET A 235 -16.24 -11.18 32.83
CA MET A 235 -15.02 -11.67 32.20
C MET A 235 -14.09 -12.24 33.28
N ASN A 236 -13.97 -13.56 33.30
CA ASN A 236 -13.11 -14.28 34.27
C ASN A 236 -11.78 -14.65 33.59
N THR A 237 -10.85 -13.72 33.63
CA THR A 237 -9.52 -13.84 33.03
C THR A 237 -8.45 -13.30 33.96
N ARG A 238 -7.20 -13.49 33.61
CA ARG A 238 -6.06 -12.79 34.23
C ARG A 238 -5.06 -12.35 33.16
N VAL A 239 -4.48 -11.17 33.35
CA VAL A 239 -3.34 -10.66 32.62
C VAL A 239 -2.18 -10.56 33.60
N TYR A 240 -1.04 -11.13 33.31
CA TYR A 240 0.06 -11.28 34.27
C TYR A 240 1.43 -11.33 33.59
N GLU A 241 2.49 -11.13 34.37
CA GLU A 241 3.86 -11.37 33.92
C GLU A 241 4.09 -12.90 33.88
N GLY A 242 4.36 -13.40 32.69
CA GLY A 242 4.54 -14.81 32.39
C GLY A 242 5.64 -15.07 31.38
N GLU A 243 5.56 -16.20 30.70
CA GLU A 243 6.54 -16.62 29.69
C GLU A 243 5.83 -17.26 28.50
N THR A 244 6.35 -17.04 27.31
CA THR A 244 6.07 -17.86 26.11
C THR A 244 7.30 -18.71 25.79
N TYR A 245 7.17 -19.63 24.84
CA TYR A 245 8.25 -20.57 24.53
C TYR A 245 8.45 -20.71 23.03
N THR A 246 9.72 -20.85 22.64
CA THR A 246 10.11 -21.32 21.32
C THR A 246 10.70 -22.71 21.44
N VAL A 247 10.28 -23.61 20.56
CA VAL A 247 10.77 -24.99 20.51
C VAL A 247 11.57 -25.14 19.22
N THR A 248 12.79 -25.66 19.33
CA THR A 248 13.65 -25.90 18.20
C THR A 248 14.35 -27.25 18.29
N GLY A 249 14.63 -27.86 17.15
CA GLY A 249 15.35 -29.12 17.03
C GLY A 249 15.94 -29.25 15.63
N ARG A 250 16.81 -30.25 15.41
CA ARG A 250 17.39 -30.42 14.08
C ARG A 250 17.70 -31.87 13.71
N VAL A 251 17.74 -32.13 12.40
CA VAL A 251 18.43 -33.28 11.84
C VAL A 251 19.85 -32.85 11.44
N PRO A 252 20.92 -33.37 12.03
CA PRO A 252 22.26 -32.88 11.81
C PRO A 252 22.79 -33.19 10.40
N GLY A 253 23.39 -32.23 9.76
CA GLY A 253 24.22 -32.37 8.56
C GLY A 253 25.71 -32.20 8.89
N LYS A 254 26.58 -32.36 7.88
CA LYS A 254 28.04 -32.24 8.02
C LYS A 254 28.49 -30.76 8.12
N SER A 255 27.79 -29.84 7.47
CA SER A 255 28.10 -28.42 7.54
C SER A 255 27.36 -27.74 8.69
N LYS A 256 27.74 -26.47 8.96
CA LYS A 256 27.05 -25.61 9.93
C LYS A 256 25.82 -24.91 9.35
N GLU A 257 25.63 -25.00 8.02
CA GLU A 257 24.53 -24.38 7.32
C GLU A 257 23.22 -25.15 7.57
N GLU A 258 22.14 -24.44 7.72
CA GLU A 258 20.84 -25.02 8.05
C GLU A 258 19.79 -24.58 7.01
N LEU A 259 18.94 -25.55 6.62
CA LEU A 259 17.66 -25.30 5.94
C LEU A 259 16.58 -25.38 6.98
N ALA A 260 15.70 -24.38 7.08
CA ALA A 260 14.75 -24.29 8.17
C ALA A 260 13.30 -24.50 7.73
N LEU A 261 12.47 -25.02 8.66
CA LEU A 261 11.03 -25.03 8.60
C LEU A 261 10.52 -24.19 9.76
N PHE A 262 9.69 -23.19 9.45
CA PHE A 262 9.03 -22.32 10.40
C PHE A 262 7.54 -22.60 10.42
N ALA A 263 6.96 -22.73 11.60
CA ALA A 263 5.54 -22.86 11.84
C ALA A 263 5.22 -22.18 13.17
N HIS A 264 4.02 -21.71 13.36
CA HIS A 264 3.66 -21.14 14.65
C HIS A 264 2.75 -22.06 15.46
N MET A 265 2.69 -21.80 16.73
CA MET A 265 1.76 -22.38 17.71
C MET A 265 0.93 -21.24 18.26
N TYR A 266 -0.18 -21.54 18.93
CA TYR A 266 -1.00 -20.55 19.62
C TYR A 266 -2.37 -20.27 18.99
N GLU A 267 -2.63 -20.74 17.78
CA GLU A 267 -3.92 -20.53 17.13
C GLU A 267 -4.83 -21.76 17.28
N PRO A 268 -6.16 -21.58 17.45
CA PRO A 268 -7.06 -22.68 17.77
C PRO A 268 -7.54 -23.48 16.55
N PHE A 269 -6.74 -23.55 15.47
CA PHE A 269 -7.13 -24.15 14.19
C PHE A 269 -6.14 -25.23 13.75
N VAL A 270 -6.68 -26.32 13.16
CA VAL A 270 -5.81 -27.41 12.68
C VAL A 270 -4.95 -26.98 11.49
N PRO A 271 -5.52 -26.34 10.42
CA PRO A 271 -4.71 -25.93 9.28
C PRO A 271 -3.85 -24.68 9.54
N ASP A 272 -4.08 -23.99 10.64
CA ASP A 272 -3.44 -22.73 11.03
C ASP A 272 -3.20 -22.71 12.57
N ASP A 273 -2.09 -23.32 13.12
CA ASP A 273 -1.05 -23.94 12.31
C ASP A 273 -0.59 -25.30 12.92
N ALA A 274 -1.46 -25.97 13.68
CA ALA A 274 -1.10 -27.25 14.32
C ALA A 274 -0.61 -28.29 13.27
N ALA A 275 -1.20 -28.33 12.07
CA ALA A 275 -0.78 -29.24 11.01
C ALA A 275 0.61 -28.87 10.48
N GLY A 276 0.94 -27.59 10.32
CA GLY A 276 2.26 -27.15 9.86
C GLY A 276 3.38 -27.56 10.80
N VAL A 277 3.16 -27.43 12.09
CA VAL A 277 4.09 -27.92 13.12
C VAL A 277 4.34 -29.43 12.98
N VAL A 278 3.26 -30.22 12.95
CA VAL A 278 3.36 -31.70 12.92
C VAL A 278 3.94 -32.20 11.60
N ILE A 279 3.53 -31.65 10.45
CA ILE A 279 4.09 -31.99 9.13
C ILE A 279 5.58 -31.69 9.10
N SER A 280 6.01 -30.55 9.66
CA SER A 280 7.44 -30.21 9.75
C SER A 280 8.25 -31.25 10.53
N ILE A 281 7.70 -31.74 11.66
CA ILE A 281 8.33 -32.83 12.46
C ILE A 281 8.36 -34.14 11.66
N ALA A 282 7.27 -34.47 10.97
CA ALA A 282 7.18 -35.66 10.12
C ALA A 282 8.20 -35.62 8.98
N VAL A 283 8.36 -34.49 8.31
CA VAL A 283 9.38 -34.25 7.28
C VAL A 283 10.79 -34.46 7.81
N ALA A 284 11.10 -33.87 8.97
CA ALA A 284 12.41 -34.03 9.61
C ALA A 284 12.68 -35.49 10.01
N LYS A 285 11.67 -36.17 10.56
CA LYS A 285 11.73 -37.60 10.89
C LYS A 285 11.98 -38.46 9.67
N ALA A 286 11.23 -38.21 8.60
CA ALA A 286 11.39 -38.93 7.33
C ALA A 286 12.83 -38.80 6.75
N LEU A 287 13.35 -37.58 6.70
CA LEU A 287 14.71 -37.30 6.25
C LEU A 287 15.78 -38.04 7.09
N LYS A 288 15.64 -37.98 8.40
CA LYS A 288 16.52 -38.70 9.32
C LYS A 288 16.45 -40.21 9.10
N ASP A 289 15.24 -40.74 8.98
CA ASP A 289 15.04 -42.19 8.81
C ASP A 289 15.55 -42.68 7.43
N MET A 290 15.36 -41.91 6.37
CA MET A 290 15.95 -42.20 5.05
C MET A 290 17.47 -42.22 5.10
N VAL A 291 18.12 -41.30 5.80
CA VAL A 291 19.58 -41.32 6.01
C VAL A 291 20.01 -42.56 6.78
N LYS A 292 19.32 -42.87 7.89
CA LYS A 292 19.62 -44.02 8.75
C LYS A 292 19.47 -45.35 8.02
N GLN A 293 18.49 -45.45 7.14
CA GLN A 293 18.25 -46.64 6.30
C GLN A 293 19.15 -46.72 5.07
N GLY A 294 19.98 -45.69 4.80
CA GLY A 294 20.83 -45.61 3.64
C GLY A 294 20.07 -45.37 2.32
N ILE A 295 18.83 -44.94 2.38
CA ILE A 295 17.96 -44.62 1.24
C ILE A 295 18.49 -43.37 0.52
N ILE A 296 18.87 -42.34 1.31
CA ILE A 296 19.55 -41.14 0.79
C ILE A 296 20.94 -41.00 1.40
N PRO A 297 21.88 -40.27 0.75
CA PRO A 297 23.17 -39.98 1.34
C PRO A 297 23.04 -39.20 2.67
N PRO A 298 24.07 -39.25 3.53
CA PRO A 298 24.13 -38.40 4.71
C PRO A 298 23.97 -36.93 4.33
N LEU A 299 23.20 -36.15 5.13
CA LEU A 299 22.95 -34.74 4.87
C LEU A 299 24.26 -33.94 4.91
N GLU A 300 24.45 -33.05 3.96
CA GLU A 300 25.54 -32.08 3.98
C GLU A 300 25.11 -30.84 4.81
N LYS A 301 23.82 -30.43 4.75
CA LYS A 301 23.24 -29.33 5.53
C LYS A 301 22.26 -29.88 6.55
N SER A 302 22.18 -29.22 7.70
CA SER A 302 21.21 -29.59 8.73
C SER A 302 19.80 -29.14 8.35
N ILE A 303 18.78 -29.85 8.86
CA ILE A 303 17.39 -29.41 8.80
C ILE A 303 17.01 -28.88 10.17
N ARG A 304 16.63 -27.62 10.28
CA ARG A 304 16.26 -26.93 11.52
C ARG A 304 14.76 -26.74 11.58
N LEU A 305 14.14 -27.09 12.70
CA LEU A 305 12.76 -26.76 13.02
C LEU A 305 12.73 -25.64 14.05
N VAL A 306 11.86 -24.64 13.86
CA VAL A 306 11.65 -23.53 14.79
C VAL A 306 10.16 -23.27 14.91
N PHE A 307 9.61 -23.45 16.09
CA PHE A 307 8.20 -23.26 16.41
C PHE A 307 8.03 -22.36 17.62
N GLY A 308 7.13 -21.41 17.55
CA GLY A 308 6.86 -20.48 18.65
C GLY A 308 5.49 -19.85 18.54
N MET A 309 5.11 -19.02 19.52
CA MET A 309 3.94 -18.18 19.38
C MET A 309 4.11 -17.32 18.13
N GLU A 310 3.06 -17.20 17.33
CA GLU A 310 3.07 -16.37 16.15
C GLU A 310 3.72 -15.01 16.45
N ARG A 311 4.64 -14.56 15.60
CA ARG A 311 5.42 -13.33 15.76
C ARG A 311 6.31 -13.29 17.00
N TYR A 312 5.73 -13.34 18.20
CA TYR A 312 6.46 -13.13 19.47
C TYR A 312 7.47 -14.23 19.77
N GLY A 313 7.15 -15.47 19.45
CA GLY A 313 8.07 -16.59 19.59
C GLY A 313 9.26 -16.55 18.66
N PHE A 314 9.14 -15.89 17.52
CA PHE A 314 10.24 -15.78 16.55
C PHE A 314 11.17 -14.59 16.81
N THR A 315 10.71 -13.55 17.51
CA THR A 315 11.52 -12.33 17.74
C THR A 315 12.85 -12.62 18.41
N GLU A 316 12.86 -13.32 19.54
CA GLU A 316 14.12 -13.66 20.22
C GLU A 316 15.03 -14.51 19.34
N TYR A 317 14.45 -15.49 18.63
CA TYR A 317 15.20 -16.41 17.78
C TYR A 317 15.98 -15.66 16.68
N PHE A 318 15.34 -14.73 16.01
CA PHE A 318 15.97 -13.97 14.92
C PHE A 318 16.95 -12.91 15.44
N TYR A 319 16.63 -12.23 16.51
CA TYR A 319 17.53 -11.20 17.07
C TYR A 319 18.72 -11.82 17.80
N ASN A 320 18.65 -13.09 18.19
CA ASN A 320 19.77 -13.84 18.71
C ASN A 320 20.57 -14.47 17.56
N THR A 321 21.56 -13.75 17.03
CA THR A 321 22.38 -14.19 15.89
C THR A 321 23.14 -15.51 16.12
N LYS A 322 23.34 -15.93 17.37
CA LYS A 322 23.93 -17.23 17.67
C LYS A 322 22.97 -18.39 17.31
N ARG A 323 21.67 -18.15 17.36
CA ARG A 323 20.62 -19.10 16.99
C ARG A 323 20.36 -19.09 15.48
N SER A 324 19.97 -17.96 14.92
CA SER A 324 19.50 -17.83 13.54
C SER A 324 20.59 -17.72 12.47
N GLY A 325 21.80 -17.35 12.83
CA GLY A 325 22.87 -16.99 11.89
C GLY A 325 23.43 -18.13 11.03
N LYS A 326 22.90 -19.35 11.11
CA LYS A 326 23.29 -20.51 10.29
C LYS A 326 22.27 -20.83 9.20
N ILE A 327 21.06 -20.24 9.28
CA ILE A 327 19.99 -20.52 8.33
C ILE A 327 20.28 -19.83 7.00
N ILE A 328 20.30 -20.62 5.93
CA ILE A 328 20.59 -20.14 4.58
C ILE A 328 19.36 -20.12 3.65
N SER A 329 18.31 -20.84 4.02
CA SER A 329 17.00 -20.83 3.38
C SER A 329 15.99 -21.40 4.35
N ALA A 330 14.73 -20.98 4.25
CA ALA A 330 13.64 -21.44 5.07
C ALA A 330 12.38 -21.69 4.23
N THR A 331 11.45 -22.40 4.84
CA THR A 331 10.10 -22.65 4.35
C THR A 331 9.13 -22.24 5.44
N ASN A 332 8.12 -21.46 5.08
CA ASN A 332 6.99 -21.20 5.95
C ASN A 332 5.97 -22.34 5.83
N MET A 333 5.54 -22.89 6.94
CA MET A 333 4.60 -24.00 7.02
C MET A 333 3.23 -23.57 7.58
N ASP A 334 3.00 -22.26 7.69
CA ASP A 334 1.77 -21.67 8.16
C ASP A 334 0.64 -21.81 7.10
N SER A 335 -0.58 -22.08 7.58
CA SER A 335 -1.81 -22.14 6.75
C SER A 335 -1.66 -23.03 5.49
N ILE A 336 -1.18 -24.24 5.65
CA ILE A 336 -0.75 -25.10 4.51
C ILE A 336 -1.77 -26.15 4.08
N CYS A 337 -2.85 -26.35 4.82
CA CYS A 337 -3.83 -27.39 4.49
C CYS A 337 -5.29 -26.97 4.72
N HIS A 338 -5.65 -25.72 4.46
CA HIS A 338 -7.06 -25.31 4.41
C HIS A 338 -7.80 -25.99 3.25
N ALA A 339 -9.01 -26.48 3.50
CA ALA A 339 -9.84 -27.14 2.49
C ALA A 339 -10.52 -26.15 1.50
N THR A 340 -10.02 -24.94 1.38
CA THR A 340 -10.63 -23.84 0.61
C THR A 340 -10.72 -24.10 -0.88
N LEU A 341 -9.79 -24.88 -1.45
CA LEU A 341 -9.90 -25.31 -2.83
C LEU A 341 -11.19 -26.17 -3.04
N LYS A 342 -11.46 -27.10 -2.14
CA LYS A 342 -12.62 -27.99 -2.21
C LYS A 342 -13.91 -27.27 -1.85
N LEU A 343 -13.88 -26.40 -0.88
CA LEU A 343 -15.08 -25.74 -0.33
C LEU A 343 -15.49 -24.50 -1.11
N ALA A 344 -14.53 -23.73 -1.63
CA ALA A 344 -14.75 -22.40 -2.22
C ALA A 344 -14.02 -22.15 -3.55
N GLY A 345 -13.31 -23.15 -4.08
CA GLY A 345 -12.54 -22.99 -5.32
C GLY A 345 -11.36 -22.03 -5.23
N VAL A 346 -10.90 -21.71 -4.00
CA VAL A 346 -9.74 -20.85 -3.78
C VAL A 346 -8.48 -21.64 -4.04
N LEU A 347 -7.65 -21.15 -4.96
CA LEU A 347 -6.45 -21.86 -5.37
C LEU A 347 -5.33 -21.75 -4.33
N PRO A 348 -4.59 -22.84 -4.05
CA PRO A 348 -3.32 -22.79 -3.34
C PRO A 348 -2.37 -21.79 -3.98
N GLU A 349 -1.54 -21.15 -3.17
CA GLU A 349 -0.56 -20.15 -3.59
C GLU A 349 0.86 -20.63 -3.36
N LEU A 350 1.62 -20.76 -4.42
CA LEU A 350 3.06 -20.91 -4.31
C LEU A 350 3.69 -19.52 -4.23
N ARG A 351 4.01 -19.09 -3.02
CA ARG A 351 4.56 -17.77 -2.72
C ARG A 351 6.08 -17.77 -2.84
N HIS A 352 6.57 -16.83 -3.65
CA HIS A 352 8.00 -16.60 -3.76
C HIS A 352 8.61 -16.13 -2.45
N SER A 353 9.90 -16.40 -2.25
CA SER A 353 10.65 -15.67 -1.25
C SER A 353 10.50 -14.16 -1.47
N PRO A 354 10.33 -13.36 -0.41
CA PRO A 354 10.21 -11.91 -0.54
C PRO A 354 11.34 -11.27 -1.35
N ALA A 355 11.05 -10.18 -2.04
CA ALA A 355 12.04 -9.51 -2.90
C ALA A 355 13.26 -8.95 -2.14
N SER A 356 13.18 -8.83 -0.81
CA SER A 356 14.32 -8.58 0.08
C SER A 356 15.36 -9.71 0.06
N ALA A 357 14.91 -10.96 -0.04
CA ALA A 357 15.73 -12.15 -0.05
C ALA A 357 15.38 -13.08 -1.24
N PRO A 358 15.62 -12.66 -2.51
CA PRO A 358 15.21 -13.44 -3.69
C PRO A 358 15.88 -14.79 -3.75
N CYS A 359 15.11 -15.87 -4.00
CA CYS A 359 15.60 -17.24 -4.07
C CYS A 359 15.06 -18.00 -5.27
N PHE A 360 15.72 -19.11 -5.59
CA PHE A 360 15.33 -20.02 -6.65
C PHE A 360 14.25 -21.03 -6.25
N ASP A 361 13.94 -21.15 -4.98
CA ASP A 361 13.10 -22.15 -4.31
C ASP A 361 11.84 -22.53 -5.10
N VAL A 362 11.00 -21.55 -5.41
CA VAL A 362 9.75 -21.73 -6.16
C VAL A 362 9.97 -22.45 -7.50
N ALA A 363 11.11 -22.28 -8.14
CA ALA A 363 11.41 -22.96 -9.39
C ALA A 363 11.44 -24.49 -9.24
N LEU A 364 11.97 -25.00 -8.13
CA LEU A 364 12.01 -26.42 -7.82
C LEU A 364 10.68 -26.94 -7.30
N ILE A 365 10.04 -26.20 -6.39
CA ILE A 365 8.76 -26.61 -5.82
C ILE A 365 7.71 -26.72 -6.92
N ARG A 366 7.65 -25.74 -7.83
CA ARG A 366 6.82 -25.80 -9.03
C ARG A 366 7.08 -27.05 -9.85
N GLU A 367 8.34 -27.40 -10.05
CA GLU A 367 8.71 -28.62 -10.79
C GLU A 367 8.19 -29.87 -10.10
N TYR A 368 8.32 -29.98 -8.78
CA TYR A 368 7.78 -31.09 -7.99
C TYR A 368 6.26 -31.18 -8.08
N LEU A 369 5.55 -30.07 -7.92
CA LEU A 369 4.09 -30.01 -8.04
C LEU A 369 3.64 -30.46 -9.43
N GLN A 370 4.22 -29.92 -10.50
CA GLN A 370 3.88 -30.27 -11.88
C GLN A 370 4.19 -31.71 -12.23
N LYS A 371 5.25 -32.32 -11.66
CA LYS A 371 5.65 -33.68 -11.93
C LYS A 371 4.75 -34.69 -11.22
N ARG A 372 4.41 -34.45 -9.97
CA ARG A 372 3.70 -35.43 -9.13
C ARG A 372 2.20 -35.19 -9.05
N TYR A 373 1.78 -33.91 -9.10
CA TYR A 373 0.41 -33.48 -8.92
C TYR A 373 -0.04 -32.55 -10.07
N PRO A 374 0.02 -33.03 -11.35
CA PRO A 374 -0.28 -32.19 -12.52
C PRO A 374 -1.71 -31.66 -12.54
N GLU A 375 -2.63 -32.30 -11.81
CA GLU A 375 -4.04 -31.92 -11.73
C GLU A 375 -4.30 -30.90 -10.61
N LEU A 376 -3.33 -30.62 -9.73
CA LEU A 376 -3.48 -29.61 -8.69
C LEU A 376 -3.41 -28.20 -9.31
N PRO A 377 -4.50 -27.44 -9.33
CA PRO A 377 -4.43 -26.05 -9.75
C PRO A 377 -3.82 -25.21 -8.63
N PHE A 378 -2.84 -24.40 -8.95
CA PHE A 378 -2.28 -23.41 -8.03
C PHE A 378 -1.90 -22.12 -8.76
N ARG A 379 -1.73 -21.04 -8.02
CA ARG A 379 -1.22 -19.77 -8.54
C ARG A 379 0.10 -19.41 -7.90
N GLU A 380 0.96 -18.71 -8.64
CA GLU A 380 2.19 -18.13 -8.10
C GLU A 380 1.96 -16.68 -7.74
N THR A 381 2.36 -16.31 -6.52
CA THR A 381 2.23 -14.97 -5.99
C THR A 381 3.56 -14.42 -5.51
N PRO A 382 3.75 -13.09 -5.54
CA PRO A 382 4.91 -12.46 -4.89
C PRO A 382 4.96 -12.85 -3.42
N GLY A 383 6.16 -13.01 -2.88
CA GLY A 383 6.36 -13.18 -1.45
C GLY A 383 6.00 -11.92 -0.69
N ASN A 384 5.29 -12.08 0.40
CA ASN A 384 5.08 -11.05 1.40
C ASN A 384 5.87 -11.41 2.66
N LEU A 385 6.09 -10.41 3.49
CA LEU A 385 6.55 -10.62 4.85
C LEU A 385 5.30 -10.74 5.73
N SER A 386 5.16 -11.87 6.39
CA SER A 386 4.18 -12.13 7.43
C SER A 386 4.91 -12.38 8.74
N ASP A 387 4.19 -12.70 9.79
CA ASP A 387 4.80 -12.84 11.09
C ASP A 387 5.79 -14.02 11.18
N ASP A 388 5.57 -15.09 10.43
CA ASP A 388 6.51 -16.22 10.38
C ASP A 388 7.60 -16.07 9.33
N THR A 389 7.39 -15.19 8.35
CA THR A 389 8.36 -14.96 7.28
C THR A 389 9.23 -13.72 7.51
N PHE A 390 9.10 -13.05 8.65
CA PHE A 390 9.84 -11.80 8.88
C PHE A 390 11.37 -11.99 8.88
N GLY A 391 11.88 -13.20 9.05
CA GLY A 391 13.28 -13.55 8.86
C GLY A 391 13.78 -13.32 7.43
N ALA A 392 12.90 -13.21 6.44
CA ALA A 392 13.25 -12.84 5.07
C ALA A 392 13.48 -11.33 4.90
N ASP A 393 13.09 -10.52 5.87
CA ASP A 393 13.31 -9.08 5.86
C ASP A 393 14.80 -8.73 6.06
N THR A 394 15.19 -7.56 5.64
CA THR A 394 16.45 -6.93 6.04
C THR A 394 16.38 -6.62 7.55
N PRO A 395 17.34 -6.99 8.37
CA PRO A 395 18.71 -7.39 8.03
C PRO A 395 18.97 -8.90 7.99
N PHE A 396 17.98 -9.75 8.21
CA PHE A 396 18.20 -11.19 8.32
C PHE A 396 18.42 -11.80 6.95
N ASN A 397 17.65 -11.38 5.93
CA ASN A 397 17.76 -11.79 4.52
C ASN A 397 17.74 -13.33 4.33
N ILE A 398 16.98 -14.03 5.15
CA ILE A 398 16.79 -15.48 5.04
C ILE A 398 15.71 -15.75 3.97
N PRO A 399 16.06 -16.30 2.79
CA PRO A 399 15.04 -16.63 1.82
C PRO A 399 14.01 -17.58 2.41
N THR A 400 12.74 -17.22 2.29
CA THR A 400 11.63 -18.01 2.84
C THR A 400 10.52 -18.12 1.80
N CYS A 401 10.28 -19.30 1.26
CA CYS A 401 9.17 -19.61 0.38
C CYS A 401 8.02 -20.26 1.14
N TRP A 402 6.85 -20.36 0.48
CA TRP A 402 5.65 -20.81 1.14
C TRP A 402 4.68 -21.43 0.13
N LEU A 403 4.26 -22.66 0.34
CA LEU A 403 3.12 -23.25 -0.37
C LEU A 403 1.91 -23.11 0.53
N HIS A 404 1.11 -22.09 0.27
CA HIS A 404 0.05 -21.59 1.13
C HIS A 404 -1.32 -22.02 0.60
N THR A 405 -2.18 -22.47 1.46
CA THR A 405 -3.61 -22.65 1.18
C THR A 405 -4.37 -21.50 1.83
N PRO A 406 -4.76 -20.44 1.07
CA PRO A 406 -5.42 -19.29 1.66
C PRO A 406 -6.71 -19.70 2.34
N PRO A 407 -6.99 -19.27 3.58
CA PRO A 407 -8.25 -19.54 4.24
C PRO A 407 -9.42 -18.84 3.51
N ALA A 408 -10.63 -19.34 3.67
CA ALA A 408 -11.81 -18.62 3.22
C ALA A 408 -12.01 -17.39 4.11
N ILE A 409 -11.99 -16.19 3.53
CA ILE A 409 -12.00 -14.91 4.27
C ILE A 409 -13.20 -14.81 5.23
N ASP A 410 -14.34 -15.34 4.85
CA ASP A 410 -15.57 -15.32 5.64
C ASP A 410 -15.56 -16.32 6.80
N ARG A 411 -14.75 -17.38 6.75
CA ARG A 411 -14.61 -18.41 7.81
C ARG A 411 -13.28 -18.39 8.54
N HIS A 412 -12.29 -17.70 8.01
CA HIS A 412 -10.98 -17.60 8.65
C HIS A 412 -11.09 -17.09 10.08
N HIS A 413 -10.42 -17.77 11.01
CA HIS A 413 -10.46 -17.47 12.44
C HIS A 413 -11.88 -17.46 13.03
N SER A 414 -12.72 -18.44 12.67
CA SER A 414 -14.07 -18.55 13.23
C SER A 414 -14.34 -19.93 13.85
N SER A 415 -15.35 -20.00 14.73
CA SER A 415 -15.74 -21.24 15.39
C SER A 415 -16.16 -22.35 14.40
N GLY A 416 -16.58 -21.96 13.18
CA GLY A 416 -16.90 -22.89 12.11
C GLY A 416 -15.70 -23.50 11.39
N ALA A 417 -14.48 -22.96 11.62
CA ALA A 417 -13.24 -23.40 10.96
C ALA A 417 -12.37 -24.34 11.79
N ILE A 418 -12.80 -24.72 13.00
CA ILE A 418 -11.89 -25.32 14.00
C ILE A 418 -11.39 -26.71 13.61
N PHE A 419 -12.24 -27.61 13.12
CA PHE A 419 -11.87 -29.03 12.99
C PHE A 419 -12.02 -29.61 11.57
N ASP A 420 -13.05 -29.22 10.83
CA ASP A 420 -13.46 -29.90 9.61
C ASP A 420 -12.84 -29.31 8.33
N GLU A 421 -12.01 -28.29 8.45
CA GLU A 421 -11.44 -27.54 7.32
C GLU A 421 -10.00 -27.92 6.96
N ALA A 422 -9.44 -28.95 7.57
CA ALA A 422 -8.14 -29.47 7.16
C ALA A 422 -8.27 -30.34 5.90
N ASP A 423 -7.59 -29.95 4.83
CA ASP A 423 -7.43 -30.76 3.63
C ASP A 423 -6.25 -31.72 3.79
N TRP A 424 -6.56 -32.95 4.18
CA TRP A 424 -5.52 -33.97 4.39
C TRP A 424 -4.85 -34.44 3.10
N ASP A 425 -5.49 -34.28 1.93
CA ASP A 425 -4.84 -34.53 0.64
C ASP A 425 -3.79 -33.44 0.38
N MET A 426 -4.09 -32.20 0.75
CA MET A 426 -3.13 -31.10 0.69
C MET A 426 -1.98 -31.31 1.69
N ALA A 427 -2.27 -31.79 2.90
CA ALA A 427 -1.24 -32.15 3.89
C ALA A 427 -0.28 -33.24 3.37
N GLU A 428 -0.78 -34.25 2.64
CA GLU A 428 0.06 -35.22 1.92
C GLU A 428 0.95 -34.54 0.89
N ILE A 429 0.41 -33.64 0.09
CA ILE A 429 1.15 -32.87 -0.93
C ILE A 429 2.28 -32.08 -0.27
N GLU A 430 1.98 -31.35 0.79
CA GLU A 430 2.95 -30.56 1.57
C GLU A 430 4.08 -31.44 2.11
N PHE A 431 3.74 -32.54 2.76
CA PHE A 431 4.74 -33.48 3.27
C PHE A 431 5.66 -33.98 2.14
N ASN A 432 5.09 -34.44 1.04
CA ASN A 432 5.85 -35.03 -0.07
C ASN A 432 6.75 -34.00 -0.75
N VAL A 433 6.24 -32.81 -1.02
CA VAL A 433 6.98 -31.74 -1.70
C VAL A 433 8.11 -31.21 -0.84
N TRP A 434 7.86 -30.92 0.45
CA TRP A 434 8.90 -30.41 1.33
C TRP A 434 9.95 -31.46 1.69
N THR A 435 9.55 -32.73 1.87
CA THR A 435 10.51 -33.80 2.09
C THR A 435 11.43 -33.96 0.86
N ALA A 436 10.87 -33.95 -0.35
CA ALA A 436 11.66 -34.08 -1.60
C ALA A 436 12.58 -32.85 -1.79
N TYR A 437 12.07 -31.64 -1.60
CA TYR A 437 12.83 -30.41 -1.73
C TYR A 437 14.01 -30.36 -0.76
N LEU A 438 13.76 -30.63 0.52
CA LEU A 438 14.80 -30.61 1.53
C LEU A 438 15.81 -31.77 1.35
N ALA A 439 15.36 -32.96 0.95
CA ALA A 439 16.25 -34.10 0.64
C ALA A 439 17.23 -33.72 -0.49
N GLU A 440 16.71 -33.11 -1.58
CA GLU A 440 17.57 -32.71 -2.70
C GLU A 440 18.59 -31.67 -2.25
N LEU A 441 18.17 -30.61 -1.57
CA LEU A 441 19.06 -29.50 -1.20
C LEU A 441 20.05 -29.87 -0.08
N ALA A 442 19.61 -30.69 0.89
CA ALA A 442 20.45 -31.07 2.02
C ALA A 442 21.52 -32.10 1.67
N THR A 443 21.33 -32.93 0.62
CA THR A 443 22.29 -33.94 0.21
C THR A 443 23.33 -33.45 -0.79
N VAL A 444 23.17 -32.26 -1.37
CA VAL A 444 24.12 -31.67 -2.33
C VAL A 444 25.46 -31.39 -1.68
N LYS A 445 26.51 -32.01 -2.21
CA LYS A 445 27.91 -31.85 -1.73
C LYS A 445 28.48 -30.50 -2.15
N GLN A 446 29.13 -29.83 -1.21
CA GLN A 446 29.91 -28.63 -1.49
C GLN A 446 31.07 -28.93 -2.49
N GLY A 447 31.31 -28.03 -3.43
CA GLY A 447 32.42 -28.08 -4.37
C GLY A 447 32.26 -29.00 -5.58
N ARG A 448 31.22 -29.82 -5.66
CA ARG A 448 30.82 -30.55 -6.88
C ARG A 448 29.39 -30.10 -7.20
N GLY A 449 29.30 -28.99 -7.94
CA GLY A 449 27.99 -28.49 -8.34
C GLY A 449 27.21 -29.57 -9.07
N ASP A 450 26.00 -29.86 -8.60
CA ASP A 450 25.04 -30.61 -9.38
C ASP A 450 24.66 -29.78 -10.62
N ARG A 451 25.33 -30.13 -11.75
CA ARG A 451 25.06 -29.41 -13.01
C ARG A 451 23.62 -29.57 -13.48
N SER A 452 22.93 -30.62 -13.03
CA SER A 452 21.51 -30.84 -13.33
C SER A 452 20.65 -29.82 -12.58
N LEU A 453 20.80 -29.69 -11.26
CA LEU A 453 20.13 -28.69 -10.42
C LEU A 453 20.33 -27.27 -10.95
N VAL A 454 21.58 -26.89 -11.23
CA VAL A 454 21.91 -25.55 -11.76
C VAL A 454 21.19 -25.26 -13.07
N LYS A 455 21.20 -26.23 -14.02
CA LYS A 455 20.53 -26.09 -15.33
C LYS A 455 19.01 -25.96 -15.18
N ARG A 456 18.39 -26.76 -14.32
CA ARG A 456 16.94 -26.74 -14.05
C ARG A 456 16.51 -25.36 -13.50
N VAL A 457 17.21 -24.89 -12.48
CA VAL A 457 16.96 -23.60 -11.86
C VAL A 457 17.12 -22.46 -12.87
N ILE A 458 18.24 -22.40 -13.60
CA ILE A 458 18.45 -21.33 -14.60
C ILE A 458 17.35 -21.35 -15.65
N LYS A 459 16.94 -22.53 -16.13
CA LYS A 459 15.86 -22.66 -17.12
C LYS A 459 14.55 -22.11 -16.59
N ALA A 460 14.15 -22.48 -15.37
CA ALA A 460 12.89 -22.06 -14.77
C ALA A 460 12.89 -20.55 -14.46
N VAL A 461 13.96 -20.02 -13.86
CA VAL A 461 14.06 -18.59 -13.54
C VAL A 461 14.11 -17.73 -14.82
N LYS A 462 14.69 -18.22 -15.91
CA LYS A 462 14.61 -17.54 -17.23
C LYS A 462 13.17 -17.44 -17.73
N GLN A 463 12.38 -18.49 -17.60
CA GLN A 463 10.96 -18.47 -17.98
C GLN A 463 10.16 -17.46 -17.15
N ASP A 464 10.43 -17.37 -15.86
CA ASP A 464 9.81 -16.37 -14.98
C ASP A 464 10.19 -14.95 -15.41
N ALA A 465 11.48 -14.71 -15.68
CA ALA A 465 11.96 -13.42 -16.17
C ALA A 465 11.29 -13.02 -17.49
N GLU A 466 11.15 -13.95 -18.44
CA GLU A 466 10.46 -13.67 -19.70
C GLU A 466 9.00 -13.26 -19.50
N LYS A 467 8.29 -13.86 -18.54
CA LYS A 467 6.92 -13.48 -18.19
C LYS A 467 6.86 -12.03 -17.67
N ASP A 468 7.74 -11.69 -16.73
CA ASP A 468 7.73 -10.37 -16.11
C ASP A 468 8.21 -9.27 -17.06
N PHE A 469 9.22 -9.52 -17.90
CA PHE A 469 9.62 -8.57 -18.93
C PHE A 469 8.55 -8.36 -20.01
N LYS A 470 7.78 -9.39 -20.39
CA LYS A 470 6.60 -9.24 -21.26
C LYS A 470 5.52 -8.40 -20.59
N ARG A 471 5.31 -8.59 -19.28
CA ARG A 471 4.36 -7.78 -18.50
C ARG A 471 4.81 -6.31 -18.45
N LEU A 472 6.10 -6.05 -18.27
CA LEU A 472 6.66 -4.71 -18.31
C LEU A 472 6.46 -4.07 -19.70
N GLU A 473 6.78 -4.79 -20.79
CA GLU A 473 6.55 -4.34 -22.16
C GLU A 473 5.09 -3.94 -22.40
N LYS A 474 4.15 -4.78 -21.96
CA LYS A 474 2.72 -4.49 -22.05
C LYS A 474 2.35 -3.24 -21.24
N SER A 475 2.83 -3.13 -20.01
CA SER A 475 2.55 -1.98 -19.15
C SER A 475 3.06 -0.66 -19.73
N LEU A 476 4.19 -0.67 -20.44
CA LEU A 476 4.73 0.48 -21.17
C LEU A 476 3.88 0.81 -22.40
N LYS A 477 3.46 -0.19 -23.17
CA LYS A 477 2.55 0.01 -24.31
C LYS A 477 1.18 0.56 -23.88
N ASP A 478 0.67 0.09 -22.75
CA ASP A 478 -0.58 0.53 -22.14
C ASP A 478 -0.43 1.88 -21.39
N ARG A 479 0.74 2.50 -21.41
CA ARG A 479 1.08 3.77 -20.72
C ARG A 479 0.80 3.77 -19.21
N LYS A 480 0.88 2.60 -18.57
CA LYS A 480 0.77 2.48 -17.11
C LYS A 480 2.01 3.01 -16.40
N PHE A 481 3.14 2.93 -17.06
CA PHE A 481 4.43 3.47 -16.61
C PHE A 481 5.03 4.32 -17.72
N ASN A 482 5.71 5.40 -17.34
CA ASN A 482 6.54 6.18 -18.25
C ASN A 482 7.90 5.48 -18.51
N ALA A 483 8.69 6.03 -19.44
CA ALA A 483 9.96 5.45 -19.82
C ALA A 483 10.98 5.40 -18.67
N TYR A 484 10.97 6.40 -17.79
CA TYR A 484 11.83 6.41 -16.58
C TYR A 484 11.49 5.25 -15.65
N ALA A 485 10.21 5.11 -15.29
CA ALA A 485 9.73 4.00 -14.48
C ALA A 485 10.04 2.64 -15.12
N GLY A 486 9.86 2.52 -16.44
CA GLY A 486 10.17 1.32 -17.19
C GLY A 486 11.64 0.92 -17.13
N ASN A 487 12.56 1.88 -17.17
CA ASN A 487 13.98 1.60 -17.01
C ASN A 487 14.33 1.17 -15.58
N VAL A 488 13.80 1.86 -14.58
CA VAL A 488 13.99 1.51 -13.16
C VAL A 488 13.51 0.10 -12.86
N ILE A 489 12.28 -0.24 -13.29
CA ILE A 489 11.72 -1.59 -13.12
C ILE A 489 12.56 -2.61 -13.90
N GLY A 490 12.97 -2.27 -15.12
CA GLY A 490 13.79 -3.17 -15.95
C GLY A 490 15.16 -3.48 -15.32
N ASP A 491 15.84 -2.48 -14.75
CA ASP A 491 17.11 -2.67 -14.03
C ASP A 491 16.89 -3.51 -12.78
N PHE A 492 15.85 -3.23 -12.01
CA PHE A 492 15.49 -4.03 -10.84
C PHE A 492 15.24 -5.50 -11.21
N LEU A 493 14.47 -5.78 -12.25
CA LEU A 493 14.19 -7.16 -12.68
C LEU A 493 15.45 -7.93 -13.07
N VAL A 494 16.40 -7.29 -13.75
CA VAL A 494 17.70 -7.93 -14.07
C VAL A 494 18.40 -8.38 -12.78
N GLU A 495 18.51 -7.50 -11.79
CA GLU A 495 19.16 -7.82 -10.51
C GLU A 495 18.33 -8.82 -9.68
N TYR A 496 17.02 -8.69 -9.65
CA TYR A 496 16.12 -9.59 -8.94
C TYR A 496 16.26 -11.04 -9.44
N PHE A 497 16.16 -11.25 -10.76
CA PHE A 497 16.30 -12.59 -11.33
C PHE A 497 17.74 -13.11 -11.26
N ALA A 498 18.73 -12.20 -11.34
CA ALA A 498 20.11 -12.59 -11.11
C ALA A 498 20.33 -13.08 -9.67
N LYS A 499 19.81 -12.38 -8.67
CA LYS A 499 19.89 -12.79 -7.26
C LYS A 499 19.17 -14.12 -7.02
N ARG A 500 18.01 -14.35 -7.65
CA ARG A 500 17.32 -15.66 -7.57
C ARG A 500 18.20 -16.82 -8.04
N VAL A 501 18.94 -16.67 -9.13
CA VAL A 501 19.89 -17.72 -9.59
C VAL A 501 21.14 -17.75 -8.70
N LEU A 502 21.65 -16.62 -8.25
CA LEU A 502 22.83 -16.53 -7.40
C LEU A 502 22.63 -17.15 -6.01
N SER A 503 21.39 -17.23 -5.52
CA SER A 503 21.09 -17.92 -4.26
C SER A 503 21.44 -19.41 -4.27
N LEU A 504 21.61 -20.02 -5.47
CA LEU A 504 22.20 -21.35 -5.61
C LEU A 504 23.60 -21.46 -4.98
N ASN A 505 24.34 -20.35 -4.91
CA ASN A 505 25.67 -20.35 -4.29
C ASN A 505 25.63 -20.59 -2.76
N ASN A 506 24.47 -20.38 -2.13
CA ASN A 506 24.24 -20.75 -0.73
C ASN A 506 24.11 -22.27 -0.55
N ILE A 507 23.64 -22.95 -1.59
CA ILE A 507 23.46 -24.42 -1.60
C ILE A 507 24.71 -25.12 -2.12
N VAL A 508 25.27 -24.61 -3.22
CA VAL A 508 26.47 -25.17 -3.87
C VAL A 508 27.48 -24.04 -4.09
N ALA A 509 28.55 -24.06 -3.34
CA ALA A 509 29.56 -23.00 -3.41
C ALA A 509 30.07 -22.79 -4.86
N LYS A 510 30.04 -21.56 -5.33
CA LYS A 510 30.48 -21.16 -6.68
C LYS A 510 29.73 -21.88 -7.84
N ALA A 511 28.48 -22.26 -7.61
CA ALA A 511 27.64 -22.87 -8.64
C ALA A 511 27.52 -22.02 -9.90
N VAL A 512 27.40 -20.72 -9.74
CA VAL A 512 27.22 -19.74 -10.82
C VAL A 512 28.05 -18.48 -10.57
N LYS A 513 28.46 -17.81 -11.65
CA LYS A 513 29.16 -16.51 -11.61
C LYS A 513 28.18 -15.36 -11.83
N GLY A 514 28.27 -14.32 -11.01
CA GLY A 514 27.37 -13.18 -11.07
C GLY A 514 27.34 -12.46 -12.43
N THR A 515 28.51 -12.30 -13.06
CA THR A 515 28.62 -11.67 -14.39
C THR A 515 27.86 -12.44 -15.46
N ASP A 516 27.98 -13.79 -15.46
CA ASP A 516 27.36 -14.63 -16.45
C ASP A 516 25.82 -14.65 -16.29
N VAL A 517 25.37 -14.70 -15.03
CA VAL A 517 23.94 -14.68 -14.69
C VAL A 517 23.30 -13.34 -15.06
N ARG A 518 23.91 -12.20 -14.70
CA ARG A 518 23.41 -10.87 -15.07
C ARG A 518 23.32 -10.68 -16.59
N LYS A 519 24.30 -11.20 -17.32
CA LYS A 519 24.26 -11.15 -18.79
C LYS A 519 23.03 -11.84 -19.36
N ILE A 520 22.62 -13.00 -18.81
CA ILE A 520 21.41 -13.71 -19.25
C ILE A 520 20.19 -12.81 -19.15
N PHE A 521 19.97 -12.17 -18.01
CA PHE A 521 18.77 -11.36 -17.79
C PHE A 521 18.84 -10.00 -18.50
N SER A 522 20.03 -9.45 -18.69
CA SER A 522 20.22 -8.26 -19.53
C SER A 522 19.84 -8.52 -21.00
N GLU A 523 20.13 -9.72 -21.53
CA GLU A 523 19.70 -10.08 -22.90
C GLU A 523 18.17 -10.24 -22.99
N ILE A 524 17.52 -10.81 -21.97
CA ILE A 524 16.06 -10.88 -21.92
C ILE A 524 15.46 -9.46 -21.86
N ARG A 525 16.02 -8.56 -21.02
CA ARG A 525 15.61 -7.15 -20.95
C ARG A 525 15.68 -6.47 -22.32
N LYS A 526 16.81 -6.63 -23.04
CA LYS A 526 16.99 -6.03 -24.38
C LYS A 526 15.92 -6.46 -25.37
N LYS A 527 15.41 -7.69 -25.23
CA LYS A 527 14.37 -8.21 -26.10
C LYS A 527 13.00 -7.59 -25.85
N TYR A 528 12.61 -7.36 -24.60
CA TYR A 528 11.26 -6.97 -24.21
C TYR A 528 11.14 -5.50 -23.73
N ALA A 529 12.13 -4.99 -23.06
CA ALA A 529 12.19 -3.62 -22.56
C ALA A 529 13.59 -3.04 -22.84
N PRO A 530 13.89 -2.70 -24.10
CA PRO A 530 15.23 -2.24 -24.47
C PRO A 530 15.58 -0.96 -23.70
N THR A 531 16.82 -0.86 -23.27
CA THR A 531 17.40 0.33 -22.61
C THR A 531 17.37 1.60 -23.46
N SER A 532 17.04 1.46 -24.74
CA SER A 532 16.86 2.56 -25.70
C SER A 532 15.47 3.23 -25.61
N LEU A 533 14.65 2.94 -24.59
CA LEU A 533 13.59 3.87 -24.24
C LEU A 533 14.28 5.20 -23.93
N LYS A 534 14.25 6.13 -24.91
CA LYS A 534 14.74 7.48 -24.69
C LYS A 534 14.03 8.04 -23.46
N VAL A 535 14.81 8.28 -22.41
CA VAL A 535 14.30 8.81 -21.14
C VAL A 535 14.38 10.34 -21.15
N ASP A 536 14.39 10.93 -22.36
CA ASP A 536 14.64 12.35 -22.46
C ASP A 536 13.50 13.20 -21.88
N ILE A 537 12.26 12.67 -21.91
CA ILE A 537 11.07 13.42 -21.47
C ILE A 537 10.05 12.48 -20.82
N TYR A 538 9.64 12.83 -19.59
CA TYR A 538 8.57 12.16 -18.86
C TYR A 538 7.89 13.12 -17.88
N THR A 539 6.73 12.77 -17.37
CA THR A 539 5.99 13.59 -16.42
C THR A 539 5.79 12.82 -15.12
N LEU A 540 6.07 13.46 -14.01
CA LEU A 540 5.70 13.03 -12.66
C LEU A 540 4.67 14.01 -12.10
N SER A 541 3.71 13.49 -11.36
CA SER A 541 2.81 14.30 -10.53
C SER A 541 3.57 14.99 -9.39
N ASN A 542 2.93 15.95 -8.72
CA ASN A 542 3.54 16.61 -7.56
C ASN A 542 3.96 15.64 -6.45
N SER A 543 3.16 14.63 -6.16
CA SER A 543 3.47 13.65 -5.13
C SER A 543 4.62 12.73 -5.54
N GLU A 544 4.61 12.25 -6.78
CA GLU A 544 5.69 11.44 -7.35
C GLU A 544 7.02 12.19 -7.41
N SER A 545 6.99 13.47 -7.80
CA SER A 545 8.19 14.32 -7.82
C SER A 545 8.77 14.53 -6.43
N ARG A 546 7.92 14.70 -5.40
CA ARG A 546 8.37 14.77 -3.99
C ARG A 546 9.02 13.47 -3.55
N MET A 547 8.48 12.33 -3.98
CA MET A 547 9.07 11.01 -3.72
C MET A 547 10.41 10.85 -4.46
N ALA A 548 10.48 11.27 -5.73
CA ALA A 548 11.72 11.22 -6.51
C ALA A 548 12.84 12.13 -5.99
N TYR A 549 12.49 13.16 -5.21
CA TYR A 549 13.44 14.03 -4.53
C TYR A 549 13.94 13.46 -3.21
N MET A 550 13.28 12.44 -2.65
CA MET A 550 13.50 11.90 -1.31
C MET A 550 14.13 10.50 -1.38
N TYR A 551 15.28 10.33 -0.72
CA TYR A 551 15.95 9.06 -0.51
C TYR A 551 15.73 8.62 0.92
N VAL A 552 15.17 7.44 1.09
CA VAL A 552 14.85 6.89 2.41
C VAL A 552 15.69 5.65 2.66
N LYS A 553 16.33 5.58 3.82
CA LYS A 553 17.04 4.41 4.30
C LYS A 553 16.42 3.95 5.61
N ARG A 554 16.22 2.66 5.77
CA ARG A 554 15.84 2.09 7.08
C ARG A 554 16.99 2.27 8.06
N SER A 555 16.65 2.56 9.30
CA SER A 555 17.65 2.70 10.36
C SER A 555 18.40 1.39 10.59
N GLU A 556 19.70 1.48 10.83
CA GLU A 556 20.51 0.32 11.26
C GLU A 556 20.32 -0.01 12.75
N LYS A 557 19.76 0.93 13.52
CA LYS A 557 19.51 0.77 14.95
C LYS A 557 18.20 0.03 15.25
N ILE A 558 17.19 0.24 14.38
CA ILE A 558 15.89 -0.38 14.50
C ILE A 558 15.69 -1.24 13.25
N ARG A 559 15.96 -2.53 13.39
CA ARG A 559 15.99 -3.46 12.26
C ARG A 559 14.61 -3.78 11.72
N GLN A 560 13.61 -3.85 12.59
CA GLN A 560 12.20 -4.00 12.23
C GLN A 560 11.33 -3.03 13.00
N ILE A 561 10.32 -2.48 12.34
CA ILE A 561 9.37 -1.55 12.94
C ILE A 561 8.12 -2.34 13.31
N MET A 562 7.87 -2.46 14.61
CA MET A 562 6.76 -3.27 15.11
C MET A 562 5.90 -2.51 16.12
N SER A 563 6.45 -2.04 17.22
CA SER A 563 5.70 -1.42 18.32
C SER A 563 5.86 0.09 18.43
N LEU A 564 6.63 0.70 17.54
CA LEU A 564 6.89 2.15 17.50
C LEU A 564 7.38 2.68 18.87
N THR A 565 8.24 1.90 19.56
CA THR A 565 8.67 2.16 20.95
C THR A 565 9.39 3.49 21.12
N GLN A 566 10.01 4.02 20.06
CA GLN A 566 10.72 5.29 20.09
C GLN A 566 9.80 6.52 19.92
N MET A 567 8.52 6.31 19.60
CA MET A 567 7.55 7.40 19.50
C MET A 567 6.86 7.64 20.84
N PRO A 568 6.49 8.90 21.17
CA PRO A 568 5.57 9.18 22.25
C PRO A 568 4.29 8.37 22.11
N GLU A 569 3.74 7.89 23.21
CA GLU A 569 2.56 7.02 23.19
C GLU A 569 1.37 7.67 22.46
N GLU A 570 1.14 8.94 22.71
CA GLU A 570 0.06 9.71 22.09
C GLU A 570 0.17 9.84 20.57
N GLU A 571 1.36 9.70 20.01
CA GLU A 571 1.61 9.79 18.58
C GLU A 571 1.60 8.45 17.84
N ARG A 572 1.76 7.33 18.56
CA ARG A 572 1.78 5.98 17.96
C ARG A 572 0.47 5.62 17.28
N TYR A 573 -0.63 6.08 17.82
CA TYR A 573 -1.98 5.61 17.49
C TYR A 573 -2.59 6.22 16.24
N GLY A 574 -2.01 7.28 15.67
CA GLY A 574 -2.44 7.86 14.40
C GLY A 574 -1.88 7.14 13.15
N PHE A 575 -1.18 6.01 13.32
CA PHE A 575 -0.55 5.26 12.26
C PHE A 575 -1.43 4.09 11.79
N ILE A 576 -2.33 4.34 10.85
CA ILE A 576 -3.31 3.34 10.42
C ILE A 576 -2.81 2.46 9.26
N ALA A 577 -1.85 2.91 8.47
CA ALA A 577 -1.35 2.13 7.33
C ALA A 577 0.17 2.22 7.23
N GLN A 578 0.85 1.12 7.52
CA GLN A 578 2.26 0.99 7.17
C GLN A 578 2.39 0.75 5.66
N PRO A 579 3.45 1.29 5.01
CA PRO A 579 3.77 0.94 3.64
C PRO A 579 3.95 -0.57 3.50
N SER A 580 3.69 -1.10 2.31
CA SER A 580 3.90 -2.52 2.06
C SER A 580 5.30 -2.96 2.49
N MET A 581 5.42 -4.14 3.06
CA MET A 581 6.71 -4.69 3.51
C MET A 581 7.72 -4.77 2.36
N LEU A 582 7.23 -5.01 1.13
CA LEU A 582 8.07 -4.98 -0.07
C LEU A 582 8.66 -3.59 -0.31
N LEU A 583 7.86 -2.52 -0.19
CA LEU A 583 8.37 -1.16 -0.31
C LEU A 583 9.45 -0.89 0.75
N GLN A 584 9.20 -1.27 2.00
CA GLN A 584 10.15 -1.09 3.09
C GLN A 584 11.47 -1.83 2.84
N ALA A 585 11.43 -3.02 2.24
CA ALA A 585 12.61 -3.79 1.88
C ALA A 585 13.46 -3.15 0.74
N LEU A 586 12.88 -2.24 -0.03
CA LEU A 586 13.54 -1.52 -1.12
C LEU A 586 14.16 -0.17 -0.68
N LEU A 587 13.99 0.22 0.58
CA LEU A 587 14.50 1.49 1.13
C LEU A 587 15.96 1.35 1.56
N ASP A 588 16.86 1.42 0.59
CA ASP A 588 18.33 1.26 0.77
C ASP A 588 19.08 2.59 0.90
N GLY A 589 18.40 3.72 0.67
CA GLY A 589 19.02 5.05 0.63
C GLY A 589 19.77 5.37 -0.66
N GLU A 590 19.86 4.43 -1.59
CA GLU A 590 20.47 4.61 -2.92
C GLU A 590 19.40 4.88 -3.98
N ARG A 591 18.23 4.23 -3.85
CA ARG A 591 17.03 4.52 -4.64
C ARG A 591 16.27 5.66 -4.00
N ASN A 592 15.70 6.54 -4.83
CA ASN A 592 14.71 7.48 -4.33
C ASN A 592 13.38 6.75 -4.02
N LEU A 593 12.52 7.39 -3.23
CA LEU A 593 11.27 6.77 -2.77
C LEU A 593 10.31 6.44 -3.93
N TYR A 594 10.32 7.24 -5.01
CA TYR A 594 9.51 6.97 -6.20
C TYR A 594 9.95 5.67 -6.90
N GLU A 595 11.26 5.46 -7.06
CA GLU A 595 11.82 4.24 -7.65
C GLU A 595 11.44 3.00 -6.82
N ALA A 596 11.57 3.07 -5.51
CA ALA A 596 11.15 1.98 -4.62
C ALA A 596 9.64 1.70 -4.73
N TYR A 597 8.84 2.76 -4.79
CA TYR A 597 7.38 2.67 -4.91
C TYR A 597 6.93 2.01 -6.23
N ILE A 598 7.43 2.46 -7.38
CA ILE A 598 7.04 1.88 -8.68
C ILE A 598 7.48 0.43 -8.85
N ILE A 599 8.63 0.04 -8.28
CA ILE A 599 9.06 -1.36 -8.21
C ILE A 599 8.05 -2.16 -7.38
N SER A 600 7.65 -1.66 -6.21
CA SER A 600 6.66 -2.31 -5.34
C SER A 600 5.31 -2.47 -6.06
N VAL A 601 4.78 -1.42 -6.68
CA VAL A 601 3.54 -1.45 -7.47
C VAL A 601 3.62 -2.48 -8.60
N PHE A 602 4.73 -2.52 -9.33
CA PHE A 602 4.93 -3.51 -10.39
C PHE A 602 4.95 -4.93 -9.84
N MET A 603 5.74 -5.21 -8.80
CA MET A 603 5.89 -6.55 -8.24
C MET A 603 4.59 -7.08 -7.62
N LEU A 604 3.86 -6.23 -6.90
CA LEU A 604 2.58 -6.59 -6.27
C LEU A 604 1.40 -6.61 -7.24
N LYS A 605 1.61 -6.22 -8.50
CA LYS A 605 0.58 -6.15 -9.55
C LYS A 605 -0.59 -5.21 -9.17
N THR A 606 -0.31 -4.17 -8.39
CA THR A 606 -1.26 -3.14 -8.00
C THR A 606 -1.28 -1.97 -9.00
N ALA A 607 -2.18 -1.02 -8.81
CA ALA A 607 -2.20 0.24 -9.54
C ALA A 607 -1.49 1.34 -8.75
N VAL A 608 -0.99 2.36 -9.43
CA VAL A 608 -0.49 3.58 -8.77
C VAL A 608 -1.66 4.30 -8.11
N ASP A 609 -1.58 4.52 -6.80
CA ASP A 609 -2.56 5.28 -6.02
C ASP A 609 -1.99 6.65 -5.62
N PHE A 610 -2.59 7.73 -6.11
CA PHE A 610 -2.15 9.09 -5.83
C PHE A 610 -2.37 9.51 -4.36
N LYS A 611 -3.36 8.95 -3.65
CA LYS A 611 -3.55 9.19 -2.21
C LYS A 611 -2.47 8.50 -1.41
N GLU A 612 -2.13 7.27 -1.79
CA GLU A 612 -1.04 6.51 -1.18
C GLU A 612 0.30 7.24 -1.33
N THR A 613 0.64 7.76 -2.52
CA THR A 613 1.90 8.47 -2.76
C THR A 613 2.08 9.70 -1.88
N ALA A 614 1.02 10.47 -1.65
CA ALA A 614 1.06 11.62 -0.74
C ALA A 614 1.22 11.17 0.73
N GLY A 615 0.54 10.10 1.12
CA GLY A 615 0.62 9.51 2.46
C GLY A 615 2.00 8.96 2.79
N LEU A 616 2.69 8.32 1.83
CA LEU A 616 4.03 7.78 2.04
C LEU A 616 5.06 8.84 2.42
N VAL A 617 5.08 9.98 1.74
CA VAL A 617 6.00 11.08 2.09
C VAL A 617 5.75 11.58 3.51
N ALA A 618 4.48 11.72 3.91
CA ALA A 618 4.12 12.13 5.26
C ALA A 618 4.53 11.07 6.30
N PHE A 619 4.30 9.79 5.99
CA PHE A 619 4.67 8.67 6.84
C PHE A 619 6.16 8.67 7.19
N PHE A 620 7.04 8.70 6.18
CA PHE A 620 8.48 8.65 6.43
C PHE A 620 8.98 9.91 7.15
N LYS A 621 8.45 11.09 6.80
CA LYS A 621 8.79 12.34 7.50
C LYS A 621 8.39 12.34 8.97
N LYS A 622 7.29 11.68 9.31
CA LYS A 622 6.84 11.56 10.71
C LYS A 622 7.75 10.62 11.51
N LEU A 623 8.20 9.51 10.92
CA LEU A 623 9.00 8.49 11.62
C LEU A 623 10.50 8.80 11.68
N ALA A 624 11.02 9.59 10.75
CA ALA A 624 12.44 9.91 10.69
C ALA A 624 12.98 10.60 11.96
N PRO A 625 12.29 11.59 12.60
CA PRO A 625 12.75 12.21 13.82
C PRO A 625 12.94 11.23 14.99
N TYR A 626 12.21 10.11 14.98
CA TYR A 626 12.29 9.06 16.00
C TYR A 626 13.32 7.97 15.67
N GLY A 627 14.09 8.15 14.58
CA GLY A 627 15.19 7.26 14.23
C GLY A 627 14.79 5.96 13.53
N TYR A 628 13.55 5.82 13.04
CA TYR A 628 13.12 4.66 12.25
C TYR A 628 13.66 4.68 10.83
N TYR A 629 13.78 5.86 10.25
CA TYR A 629 14.31 6.09 8.91
C TYR A 629 15.29 7.26 8.87
N GLU A 630 16.25 7.16 7.99
CA GLU A 630 17.10 8.26 7.57
C GLU A 630 16.58 8.81 6.24
N ILE A 631 16.41 10.13 6.16
CA ILE A 631 15.97 10.81 4.94
C ILE A 631 17.09 11.70 4.43
N LYS A 632 17.43 11.51 3.16
CA LYS A 632 18.26 12.44 2.39
C LYS A 632 17.44 13.00 1.25
N TYR A 633 17.76 14.20 0.85
CA TYR A 633 17.16 14.81 -0.32
C TYR A 633 18.20 14.93 -1.43
N ALA A 634 17.73 14.85 -2.70
CA ALA A 634 18.57 15.22 -3.83
C ALA A 634 19.06 16.68 -3.67
N ASP A 635 20.10 17.05 -4.38
CA ASP A 635 20.56 18.45 -4.37
C ASP A 635 19.44 19.38 -4.84
N GLU A 636 19.36 20.58 -4.29
CA GLU A 636 18.38 21.57 -4.74
C GLU A 636 18.68 22.08 -6.15
N ILE A 637 17.64 22.40 -6.91
CA ILE A 637 17.74 23.11 -8.18
C ILE A 637 18.19 24.55 -7.88
N THR A 638 19.16 25.04 -8.63
CA THR A 638 19.69 26.41 -8.49
C THR A 638 19.04 27.35 -9.53
N THR A 639 19.25 28.66 -9.33
CA THR A 639 18.88 29.69 -10.33
C THR A 639 19.63 29.51 -11.65
N ASP A 640 20.85 28.99 -11.61
CA ASP A 640 21.64 28.68 -12.82
C ASP A 640 21.02 27.50 -13.59
N ASP A 641 20.54 26.46 -12.89
CA ASP A 641 19.84 25.33 -13.52
C ASP A 641 18.56 25.80 -14.22
N LEU A 642 17.77 26.66 -13.56
CA LEU A 642 16.57 27.24 -14.15
C LEU A 642 16.88 28.12 -15.37
N THR A 643 17.91 28.95 -15.27
CA THR A 643 18.40 29.81 -16.37
C THR A 643 18.89 28.96 -17.55
N ALA A 644 19.61 27.88 -17.28
CA ALA A 644 20.05 26.93 -18.32
C ALA A 644 18.85 26.27 -19.01
N ALA A 645 17.83 25.90 -18.24
CA ALA A 645 16.60 25.33 -18.80
C ALA A 645 15.84 26.33 -19.70
N LEU A 646 15.70 27.60 -19.27
CA LEU A 646 15.07 28.65 -20.08
C LEU A 646 15.82 28.88 -21.41
N LYS A 647 17.15 28.84 -21.38
CA LYS A 647 18.00 28.92 -22.59
C LYS A 647 17.81 27.69 -23.49
N ALA A 648 17.77 26.50 -22.93
CA ALA A 648 17.57 25.26 -23.68
C ALA A 648 16.16 25.18 -24.30
N LEU A 649 15.16 25.80 -23.68
CA LEU A 649 13.83 25.99 -24.23
C LEU A 649 13.74 27.07 -25.30
N GLU A 650 14.83 27.81 -25.55
CA GLU A 650 14.90 28.94 -26.47
C GLU A 650 14.00 30.14 -26.11
N VAL A 651 13.65 30.27 -24.81
CA VAL A 651 12.90 31.44 -24.31
C VAL A 651 13.76 32.70 -24.46
N LYS A 652 13.17 33.76 -24.98
CA LYS A 652 13.85 35.04 -25.22
C LYS A 652 13.50 36.06 -24.14
N ASN A 653 14.44 36.96 -23.87
CA ASN A 653 14.33 37.99 -22.85
C ASN A 653 13.28 39.08 -23.12
N ASN A 654 12.63 39.07 -24.25
CA ASN A 654 11.57 40.01 -24.65
C ASN A 654 10.26 39.28 -25.01
N ASP A 655 10.17 38.00 -24.74
CA ASP A 655 8.96 37.23 -24.98
C ASP A 655 7.80 37.70 -24.12
N LYS A 656 6.62 37.46 -24.61
CA LYS A 656 5.36 37.69 -23.88
C LYS A 656 4.87 36.30 -23.42
N LEU A 657 4.96 36.04 -22.13
CA LEU A 657 4.79 34.71 -21.53
C LEU A 657 3.59 34.63 -20.60
N ILE A 658 2.82 33.59 -20.72
CA ILE A 658 2.02 33.08 -19.58
C ILE A 658 2.76 31.89 -18.97
N VAL A 659 3.00 31.95 -17.66
CA VAL A 659 3.67 30.86 -16.91
C VAL A 659 2.68 30.11 -16.05
N HIS A 660 2.62 28.82 -16.25
CA HIS A 660 1.93 27.87 -15.35
C HIS A 660 2.97 27.04 -14.62
N SER A 661 2.76 26.80 -13.32
CA SER A 661 3.77 26.14 -12.52
C SER A 661 3.18 25.24 -11.43
N ALA A 662 3.85 24.12 -11.21
CA ALA A 662 3.62 23.22 -10.09
C ALA A 662 4.95 23.10 -9.30
N PHE A 663 5.14 23.97 -8.30
CA PHE A 663 6.39 24.08 -7.56
C PHE A 663 6.89 22.74 -6.99
N GLY A 664 5.95 21.89 -6.53
CA GLY A 664 6.29 20.58 -5.99
C GLY A 664 7.01 19.64 -6.97
N THR A 665 6.83 19.83 -8.28
CA THR A 665 7.49 19.00 -9.31
C THR A 665 8.97 19.32 -9.49
N LEU A 666 9.42 20.49 -9.03
CA LEU A 666 10.83 20.83 -8.99
C LEU A 666 11.60 20.06 -7.89
N GLY A 667 10.89 19.43 -6.94
CA GLY A 667 11.49 18.73 -5.81
C GLY A 667 11.98 19.70 -4.74
N GLY A 668 13.17 20.27 -4.89
CA GLY A 668 13.71 21.30 -4.01
C GLY A 668 14.41 22.38 -4.84
N VAL A 669 14.17 23.64 -4.49
CA VAL A 669 14.76 24.80 -5.16
C VAL A 669 15.47 25.68 -4.11
N LYS A 670 16.75 25.94 -4.30
CA LYS A 670 17.54 26.82 -3.43
C LYS A 670 16.96 28.24 -3.47
N GLY A 671 16.53 28.74 -2.31
CA GLY A 671 15.84 30.02 -2.18
C GLY A 671 14.33 29.98 -2.42
N GLY A 672 13.76 28.77 -2.62
CA GLY A 672 12.33 28.53 -2.66
C GLY A 672 11.58 29.17 -3.84
N PRO A 673 10.26 29.40 -3.71
CA PRO A 673 9.43 29.98 -4.77
C PRO A 673 9.91 31.35 -5.24
N LYS A 674 10.47 32.15 -4.31
CA LYS A 674 11.02 33.48 -4.62
C LYS A 674 12.16 33.41 -5.63
N ALA A 675 13.06 32.46 -5.50
CA ALA A 675 14.17 32.28 -6.44
C ALA A 675 13.69 31.93 -7.85
N VAL A 676 12.59 31.16 -7.97
CA VAL A 676 11.97 30.88 -9.28
C VAL A 676 11.38 32.16 -9.89
N VAL A 677 10.64 32.95 -9.09
CA VAL A 677 10.04 34.22 -9.52
C VAL A 677 11.11 35.22 -9.96
N ASP A 678 12.13 35.42 -9.13
CA ASP A 678 13.23 36.35 -9.42
C ASP A 678 13.96 35.91 -10.72
N THR A 679 14.26 34.63 -10.89
CA THR A 679 14.89 34.12 -12.11
C THR A 679 14.04 34.39 -13.37
N LEU A 680 12.73 34.18 -13.27
CA LEU A 680 11.81 34.42 -14.40
C LEU A 680 11.74 35.92 -14.73
N ILE A 681 11.67 36.80 -13.72
CA ILE A 681 11.63 38.26 -13.88
C ILE A 681 12.94 38.77 -14.48
N ASP A 682 14.08 38.35 -13.96
CA ASP A 682 15.42 38.74 -14.43
C ASP A 682 15.63 38.26 -15.89
N TYR A 683 15.19 37.05 -16.20
CA TYR A 683 15.34 36.47 -17.53
C TYR A 683 14.45 37.12 -18.56
N CYS A 684 13.17 37.36 -18.23
CA CYS A 684 12.18 38.01 -19.10
C CYS A 684 12.55 39.50 -19.36
N GLY A 685 13.08 40.17 -18.36
CA GLY A 685 13.49 41.56 -18.42
C GLY A 685 12.30 42.54 -18.56
N LYS A 686 12.61 43.84 -18.46
CA LYS A 686 11.58 44.91 -18.52
C LYS A 686 10.96 45.12 -19.90
N LYS A 687 11.51 44.53 -20.95
CA LYS A 687 10.99 44.65 -22.34
C LYS A 687 10.00 43.54 -22.67
N GLY A 688 10.05 42.43 -21.98
CA GLY A 688 9.12 41.33 -22.10
C GLY A 688 7.83 41.56 -21.30
N VAL A 689 6.97 40.53 -21.29
CA VAL A 689 5.75 40.50 -20.49
C VAL A 689 5.70 39.12 -19.84
N LEU A 690 5.57 39.11 -18.54
CA LEU A 690 5.42 37.86 -17.76
C LEU A 690 4.05 37.89 -17.09
N MET A 691 3.22 36.89 -17.37
CA MET A 691 1.90 36.71 -16.77
C MET A 691 1.87 35.44 -15.96
N MET A 692 1.11 35.44 -14.87
CA MET A 692 0.77 34.23 -14.11
C MET A 692 -0.71 34.24 -13.71
N PRO A 693 -1.40 33.10 -13.77
CA PRO A 693 -2.73 32.96 -13.18
C PRO A 693 -2.67 33.32 -11.70
N SER A 694 -3.59 34.14 -11.22
CA SER A 694 -3.67 34.53 -9.82
C SER A 694 -5.08 34.31 -9.28
N PHE A 695 -5.68 33.17 -9.66
CA PHE A 695 -7.05 32.80 -9.33
C PHE A 695 -7.23 32.60 -7.83
N ASN A 696 -8.46 32.78 -7.35
CA ASN A 696 -8.82 32.59 -5.97
C ASN A 696 -9.82 31.43 -5.75
N PHE A 697 -9.76 30.40 -6.60
CA PHE A 697 -10.53 29.19 -6.39
C PHE A 697 -10.19 28.52 -5.03
N PRO A 698 -11.15 27.80 -4.49
CA PRO A 698 -12.58 27.62 -4.76
C PRO A 698 -13.47 28.67 -4.06
N TYR A 699 -12.93 29.75 -3.63
CA TYR A 699 -13.42 30.51 -2.50
C TYR A 699 -14.44 31.55 -2.83
N TYR A 700 -14.61 31.90 -4.11
CA TYR A 700 -15.62 32.86 -4.51
C TYR A 700 -15.80 34.02 -3.50
N LEU A 701 -14.68 34.57 -3.03
CA LEU A 701 -14.68 35.67 -2.10
C LEU A 701 -15.50 36.83 -2.69
N GLY A 702 -16.34 37.41 -1.85
CA GLY A 702 -17.23 38.48 -2.28
C GLY A 702 -18.63 38.01 -2.68
N ARG A 703 -18.98 36.73 -2.53
CA ARG A 703 -20.36 36.25 -2.71
C ARG A 703 -21.33 36.71 -1.63
N ASN A 704 -20.83 36.94 -0.42
CA ASN A 704 -21.60 37.40 0.73
C ASN A 704 -21.34 38.89 0.96
N ASP A 705 -22.28 39.59 1.59
CA ASP A 705 -22.22 41.04 1.79
C ASP A 705 -21.03 41.50 2.64
N ASP A 706 -20.53 40.64 3.49
CA ASP A 706 -19.39 40.86 4.41
C ASP A 706 -18.04 40.44 3.85
N GLN A 707 -18.00 39.86 2.64
CA GLN A 707 -16.79 39.41 1.95
C GLN A 707 -16.54 40.24 0.68
N TYR A 708 -15.27 40.39 0.32
CA TYR A 708 -14.88 40.99 -0.94
C TYR A 708 -13.56 40.44 -1.48
N PHE A 709 -13.42 40.43 -2.79
CA PHE A 709 -12.15 40.21 -3.45
C PHE A 709 -11.33 41.50 -3.41
N ASP A 710 -10.16 41.48 -2.80
CA ASP A 710 -9.19 42.56 -2.80
C ASP A 710 -8.06 42.20 -3.76
N VAL A 711 -7.86 43.08 -4.77
CA VAL A 711 -6.84 42.81 -5.82
C VAL A 711 -5.41 42.72 -5.26
N LYS A 712 -5.15 43.40 -4.12
CA LYS A 712 -3.83 43.38 -3.49
C LYS A 712 -3.71 42.29 -2.42
N GLU A 713 -4.73 42.11 -1.60
CA GLU A 713 -4.63 41.26 -0.40
C GLU A 713 -5.13 39.85 -0.61
N THR A 714 -6.14 39.63 -1.47
CA THR A 714 -6.68 38.27 -1.69
C THR A 714 -5.62 37.33 -2.25
N PRO A 715 -5.27 36.21 -1.57
CA PRO A 715 -4.24 35.30 -2.02
C PRO A 715 -4.57 34.61 -3.35
N SER A 716 -3.54 34.18 -4.06
CA SER A 716 -3.68 33.24 -5.17
C SER A 716 -3.82 31.81 -4.63
N SER A 717 -4.82 31.08 -5.10
CA SER A 717 -5.03 29.66 -4.73
C SER A 717 -4.39 28.66 -5.72
N VAL A 718 -3.75 29.15 -6.78
CA VAL A 718 -3.21 28.30 -7.86
C VAL A 718 -1.70 28.09 -7.77
N GLY A 719 -1.14 28.18 -6.58
CA GLY A 719 0.23 27.75 -6.31
C GLY A 719 1.11 28.82 -5.67
N VAL A 720 2.18 28.35 -5.02
CA VAL A 720 3.09 29.22 -4.24
C VAL A 720 3.93 30.16 -5.10
N ILE A 721 4.28 29.74 -6.34
CA ILE A 721 5.03 30.62 -7.28
C ILE A 721 4.14 31.80 -7.70
N THR A 722 2.89 31.54 -8.04
CA THR A 722 1.94 32.60 -8.46
C THR A 722 1.61 33.53 -7.32
N GLU A 723 1.55 33.04 -6.10
CA GLU A 723 1.33 33.87 -4.90
C GLU A 723 2.57 34.75 -4.62
N GLU A 724 3.76 34.22 -4.74
CA GLU A 724 5.01 34.99 -4.59
C GLU A 724 5.14 36.05 -5.69
N PHE A 725 4.82 35.69 -6.94
CA PHE A 725 4.82 36.62 -8.05
C PHE A 725 3.83 37.78 -7.86
N ARG A 726 2.62 37.51 -7.40
CA ARG A 726 1.58 38.51 -7.13
C ARG A 726 2.02 39.57 -6.12
N LYS A 727 2.82 39.17 -5.13
CA LYS A 727 3.32 40.06 -4.06
C LYS A 727 4.44 40.98 -4.52
N ASN A 728 5.01 40.78 -5.71
CA ASN A 728 6.05 41.66 -6.22
C ASN A 728 5.48 43.05 -6.51
N PRO A 729 6.07 44.17 -6.02
CA PRO A 729 5.53 45.50 -6.16
C PRO A 729 5.46 46.03 -7.62
N GLU A 730 6.22 45.45 -8.55
CA GLU A 730 6.19 45.81 -9.96
C GLU A 730 5.12 45.01 -10.74
N VAL A 731 4.37 44.12 -10.08
CA VAL A 731 3.33 43.28 -10.67
C VAL A 731 1.97 43.94 -10.50
N THR A 732 1.19 43.95 -11.56
CA THR A 732 -0.20 44.45 -11.57
C THR A 732 -1.15 43.28 -11.77
N ARG A 733 -2.13 43.11 -10.87
CA ARG A 733 -3.16 42.08 -10.94
C ARG A 733 -4.47 42.63 -11.46
N SER A 734 -5.16 41.86 -12.29
CA SER A 734 -6.45 42.21 -12.85
C SER A 734 -7.59 42.18 -11.84
N LEU A 735 -8.61 43.02 -12.06
CA LEU A 735 -9.80 43.15 -11.19
C LEU A 735 -10.84 42.03 -11.34
N ASN A 736 -10.55 41.01 -12.16
CA ASN A 736 -11.47 39.88 -12.31
C ASN A 736 -11.46 39.04 -11.02
N PRO A 737 -12.58 38.90 -10.26
CA PRO A 737 -12.59 38.27 -8.95
C PRO A 737 -12.46 36.77 -8.99
N SER A 738 -12.68 36.08 -10.11
CA SER A 738 -12.55 34.63 -10.25
C SER A 738 -11.27 34.21 -10.95
N HIS A 739 -10.91 34.84 -12.06
CA HIS A 739 -9.81 34.47 -12.96
C HIS A 739 -8.79 35.59 -13.13
N SER A 740 -8.42 36.23 -12.02
CA SER A 740 -7.43 37.31 -12.07
C SER A 740 -6.08 36.82 -12.62
N ILE A 741 -5.43 37.66 -13.43
CA ILE A 741 -4.09 37.48 -13.97
C ILE A 741 -3.17 38.53 -13.38
N ALA A 742 -1.99 38.10 -12.91
CA ALA A 742 -0.91 38.95 -12.46
C ALA A 742 0.08 39.17 -13.61
N VAL A 743 0.56 40.39 -13.81
CA VAL A 743 1.39 40.77 -14.95
C VAL A 743 2.56 41.65 -14.52
N TYR A 744 3.77 41.29 -14.96
CA TYR A 744 4.99 42.04 -14.85
C TYR A 744 5.49 42.46 -16.25
N GLY A 745 6.15 43.61 -16.37
CA GLY A 745 6.88 44.03 -17.55
C GLY A 745 6.24 45.20 -18.28
N LYS A 746 6.56 45.32 -19.60
CA LYS A 746 6.18 46.53 -20.39
C LYS A 746 4.68 46.74 -20.47
N LYS A 747 4.24 47.92 -20.04
CA LYS A 747 2.81 48.34 -20.06
C LYS A 747 1.89 47.32 -19.36
N ASN A 748 2.33 46.78 -18.20
CA ASN A 748 1.59 45.78 -17.44
C ASN A 748 0.12 46.15 -17.21
N PHE A 749 -0.18 47.39 -16.92
CA PHE A 749 -1.54 47.90 -16.72
C PHE A 749 -2.45 47.72 -17.93
N HIS A 750 -1.92 47.91 -19.15
CA HIS A 750 -2.69 47.77 -20.38
C HIS A 750 -3.28 46.36 -20.59
N TRP A 751 -2.61 45.32 -20.06
CA TRP A 751 -3.03 43.94 -20.23
C TRP A 751 -4.24 43.57 -19.33
N VAL A 752 -4.45 44.29 -18.23
CA VAL A 752 -5.40 43.89 -17.17
C VAL A 752 -6.55 44.87 -16.93
N THR A 753 -6.51 46.07 -17.52
CA THR A 753 -7.39 47.22 -17.21
C THR A 753 -8.88 46.91 -17.31
N ASP A 754 -9.29 46.16 -18.34
CA ASP A 754 -10.67 45.88 -18.71
C ASP A 754 -11.10 44.42 -18.41
N HIS A 755 -10.27 43.64 -17.77
CA HIS A 755 -10.52 42.21 -17.53
C HIS A 755 -11.80 41.92 -16.73
N HIS A 756 -12.25 42.85 -15.88
CA HIS A 756 -13.51 42.74 -15.13
C HIS A 756 -14.76 43.03 -15.99
N GLN A 757 -14.59 43.51 -17.21
CA GLN A 757 -15.67 43.83 -18.13
C GLN A 757 -15.76 42.81 -19.31
N THR A 758 -14.89 41.81 -19.36
CA THR A 758 -14.79 40.83 -20.45
C THR A 758 -15.09 39.43 -19.95
N LEU A 759 -15.23 38.47 -20.87
CA LEU A 759 -15.18 37.06 -20.51
C LEU A 759 -13.87 36.77 -19.79
N CYS A 760 -13.93 35.99 -18.71
CA CYS A 760 -12.77 35.74 -17.85
C CYS A 760 -11.58 35.14 -18.62
N LEU A 761 -11.82 34.34 -19.65
CA LEU A 761 -10.80 33.75 -20.53
C LEU A 761 -11.18 33.83 -22.01
N GLY A 762 -11.87 34.89 -22.42
CA GLY A 762 -12.21 35.19 -23.83
C GLY A 762 -11.11 35.91 -24.60
N GLU A 763 -11.39 36.29 -25.84
CA GLU A 763 -10.44 36.99 -26.71
C GLU A 763 -9.94 38.32 -26.14
N LYS A 764 -10.80 39.04 -25.41
CA LYS A 764 -10.45 40.33 -24.79
C LYS A 764 -9.85 40.16 -23.40
N SER A 765 -9.76 38.94 -22.89
CA SER A 765 -9.06 38.62 -21.61
C SER A 765 -7.55 38.85 -21.75
N PRO A 766 -6.79 38.96 -20.64
CA PRO A 766 -5.33 39.06 -20.70
C PRO A 766 -4.68 37.96 -21.54
N LEU A 767 -5.20 36.72 -21.49
CA LEU A 767 -4.69 35.58 -22.28
C LEU A 767 -5.04 35.70 -23.77
N GLY A 768 -6.24 36.15 -24.12
CA GLY A 768 -6.61 36.41 -25.50
C GLY A 768 -5.77 37.55 -26.11
N LYS A 769 -5.55 38.63 -25.35
CA LYS A 769 -4.64 39.72 -25.75
C LYS A 769 -3.19 39.23 -25.94
N LEU A 770 -2.74 38.29 -25.05
CA LEU A 770 -1.42 37.70 -25.16
C LEU A 770 -1.24 36.89 -26.45
N GLU A 771 -2.22 36.08 -26.81
CA GLU A 771 -2.22 35.34 -28.08
C GLU A 771 -2.18 36.30 -29.29
N ALA A 772 -3.05 37.31 -29.31
CA ALA A 772 -3.10 38.32 -30.36
C ALA A 772 -1.78 39.10 -30.53
N ALA A 773 -0.97 39.14 -29.48
CA ALA A 773 0.34 39.76 -29.47
C ALA A 773 1.49 38.79 -29.73
N ASP A 774 1.24 37.61 -30.30
CA ASP A 774 2.23 36.55 -30.55
C ASP A 774 2.87 36.00 -29.25
N GLY A 775 2.07 35.78 -28.22
CA GLY A 775 2.52 35.27 -26.94
C GLY A 775 2.78 33.77 -26.90
N TYR A 776 3.49 33.37 -25.84
CA TYR A 776 3.91 32.01 -25.60
C TYR A 776 3.43 31.53 -24.21
N ALA A 777 3.37 30.19 -24.03
CA ALA A 777 3.20 29.57 -22.74
C ALA A 777 4.50 28.89 -22.30
N LEU A 778 4.83 29.05 -21.03
CA LEU A 778 5.87 28.32 -20.32
C LEU A 778 5.22 27.48 -19.21
N MET A 779 5.34 26.17 -19.31
CA MET A 779 4.84 25.23 -18.33
C MET A 779 5.99 24.71 -17.48
N ILE A 780 5.88 24.78 -16.17
CA ILE A 780 6.89 24.29 -15.22
C ILE A 780 6.26 23.17 -14.41
N GLY A 781 6.45 21.92 -14.86
CA GLY A 781 5.97 20.72 -14.16
C GLY A 781 4.45 20.55 -14.09
N CYS A 782 3.70 21.21 -14.96
CA CYS A 782 2.24 21.12 -15.01
C CYS A 782 1.69 20.97 -16.43
N PRO A 783 2.08 19.94 -17.18
CA PRO A 783 1.78 19.83 -18.62
C PRO A 783 0.29 19.77 -18.95
N ALA A 784 -0.56 19.40 -18.01
CA ALA A 784 -2.01 19.30 -18.22
C ALA A 784 -2.79 20.59 -17.88
N ALA A 785 -2.16 21.58 -17.26
CA ALA A 785 -2.85 22.75 -16.69
C ALA A 785 -2.75 24.00 -17.61
N VAL A 786 -2.96 23.83 -18.92
CA VAL A 786 -2.88 24.94 -19.89
C VAL A 786 -4.16 25.76 -19.86
N THR A 787 -4.26 26.78 -19.01
CA THR A 787 -5.46 27.64 -18.89
C THR A 787 -5.89 28.22 -20.22
N PHE A 788 -4.97 28.44 -21.15
CA PHE A 788 -5.26 28.96 -22.48
C PHE A 788 -6.22 28.07 -23.30
N MET A 789 -6.35 26.79 -22.98
CA MET A 789 -7.36 25.94 -23.63
C MET A 789 -8.77 26.54 -23.51
N HIS A 790 -9.06 27.18 -22.41
CA HIS A 790 -10.36 27.82 -22.17
C HIS A 790 -10.59 29.07 -23.05
N VAL A 791 -9.52 29.76 -23.48
CA VAL A 791 -9.65 30.79 -24.48
C VAL A 791 -10.07 30.16 -25.80
N VAL A 792 -9.49 29.03 -26.17
CA VAL A 792 -9.85 28.31 -27.39
C VAL A 792 -11.29 27.81 -27.35
N GLU A 793 -11.72 27.26 -26.18
CA GLU A 793 -13.10 26.83 -25.97
C GLU A 793 -14.10 27.99 -26.09
N MET A 794 -13.83 29.13 -25.45
CA MET A 794 -14.73 30.30 -25.50
C MET A 794 -14.83 30.88 -26.91
N THR A 795 -13.74 30.97 -27.63
CA THR A 795 -13.73 31.47 -29.02
C THR A 795 -14.39 30.51 -30.00
N ASN A 796 -14.46 29.22 -29.69
CA ASN A 796 -15.16 28.21 -30.50
C ASN A 796 -16.58 27.94 -30.00
N HIS A 797 -17.07 28.67 -28.98
CA HIS A 797 -18.44 28.60 -28.47
C HIS A 797 -18.90 27.20 -28.07
N VAL A 798 -18.04 26.47 -27.37
CA VAL A 798 -18.36 25.12 -26.93
C VAL A 798 -19.55 25.12 -25.96
N HIS A 799 -20.40 24.08 -26.02
CA HIS A 799 -21.64 24.04 -25.23
C HIS A 799 -21.45 23.87 -23.72
N CYS A 800 -20.25 23.58 -23.24
CA CYS A 800 -19.95 23.61 -21.81
C CYS A 800 -19.76 25.04 -21.24
N LEU A 801 -19.79 26.07 -22.05
CA LEU A 801 -19.87 27.45 -21.58
C LEU A 801 -21.14 27.65 -20.76
N GLY A 802 -20.98 28.24 -19.61
CA GLY A 802 -22.06 28.49 -18.67
C GLY A 802 -22.75 29.84 -18.91
N LYS A 803 -23.73 30.09 -18.09
CA LYS A 803 -24.35 31.38 -17.96
C LYS A 803 -23.42 32.37 -17.25
N ARG A 804 -23.81 33.64 -17.26
CA ARG A 804 -23.23 34.71 -16.45
C ARG A 804 -23.19 34.25 -14.98
N THR A 805 -22.05 34.41 -14.36
CA THR A 805 -21.86 34.10 -12.93
C THR A 805 -22.51 35.17 -12.05
N GLU A 806 -22.55 34.89 -10.76
CA GLU A 806 -23.01 35.87 -9.75
C GLU A 806 -22.10 37.08 -9.69
N GLU A 807 -22.59 38.14 -9.08
CA GLU A 807 -21.81 39.33 -8.78
C GLU A 807 -20.95 39.11 -7.54
N PHE A 808 -19.72 39.58 -7.58
CA PHE A 808 -18.74 39.49 -6.51
C PHE A 808 -18.37 40.91 -6.04
N ASN A 809 -18.50 41.15 -4.75
CA ASN A 809 -17.98 42.35 -4.13
C ASN A 809 -16.48 42.44 -4.35
N THR A 810 -16.03 43.49 -5.04
CA THR A 810 -14.63 43.68 -5.40
C THR A 810 -14.15 45.01 -4.89
N LYS A 811 -13.10 45.03 -4.09
CA LYS A 811 -12.44 46.25 -3.63
C LYS A 811 -11.51 46.81 -4.69
N LEU A 812 -11.81 47.99 -5.16
CA LEU A 812 -11.00 48.71 -6.14
C LEU A 812 -9.72 49.30 -5.49
N PRO A 813 -8.70 49.70 -6.28
CA PRO A 813 -7.49 50.31 -5.75
C PRO A 813 -7.72 51.59 -4.96
N ASP A 814 -8.84 52.31 -5.18
CA ASP A 814 -9.23 53.51 -4.48
C ASP A 814 -9.97 53.23 -3.16
N GLY A 815 -10.13 51.93 -2.82
CA GLY A 815 -10.80 51.48 -1.57
C GLY A 815 -12.30 51.26 -1.69
N ARG A 816 -12.97 51.67 -2.76
CA ARG A 816 -14.39 51.41 -2.97
C ARG A 816 -14.67 49.96 -3.20
N ILE A 817 -15.75 49.43 -2.65
CA ILE A 817 -16.27 48.10 -2.89
C ILE A 817 -17.41 48.21 -3.91
N VAL A 818 -17.28 47.51 -5.02
CA VAL A 818 -18.25 47.48 -6.12
C VAL A 818 -18.61 46.07 -6.51
N PRO A 819 -19.85 45.79 -6.93
CA PRO A 819 -20.17 44.46 -7.47
C PRO A 819 -19.58 44.32 -8.87
N VAL A 820 -18.82 43.23 -9.06
CA VAL A 820 -18.27 42.87 -10.35
C VAL A 820 -18.86 41.52 -10.79
N ARG A 821 -19.47 41.52 -11.96
CA ARG A 821 -20.06 40.36 -12.55
C ARG A 821 -19.03 39.66 -13.45
N THR A 822 -18.82 38.41 -13.23
CA THR A 822 -17.91 37.59 -14.08
C THR A 822 -18.69 36.62 -14.96
N TRP A 823 -18.03 36.08 -15.95
CA TRP A 823 -18.60 35.16 -16.92
C TRP A 823 -17.78 33.86 -16.88
N GLY A 824 -18.43 32.72 -16.94
CA GLY A 824 -17.73 31.49 -16.74
C GLY A 824 -18.41 30.25 -17.32
N TRP A 825 -17.89 29.12 -16.92
CA TRP A 825 -18.40 27.82 -17.30
C TRP A 825 -19.57 27.37 -16.43
N ARG A 826 -20.29 26.37 -16.92
CA ARG A 826 -21.13 25.52 -16.09
C ARG A 826 -20.22 24.79 -15.10
N GLY A 827 -20.70 24.55 -13.90
CA GLY A 827 -19.96 23.73 -12.95
C GLY A 827 -19.76 22.30 -13.45
N GLY A 828 -18.70 21.65 -13.01
CA GLY A 828 -18.39 20.25 -13.26
C GLY A 828 -17.07 20.04 -14.01
N SER A 829 -16.61 18.79 -14.04
CA SER A 829 -15.37 18.41 -14.71
C SER A 829 -15.65 17.92 -16.12
N CYS A 830 -14.91 18.41 -17.10
CA CYS A 830 -14.96 17.89 -18.47
C CYS A 830 -14.17 16.59 -18.57
N LEU A 831 -14.79 15.53 -19.03
CA LEU A 831 -14.14 14.24 -19.30
C LEU A 831 -13.55 14.12 -20.70
N ALA A 832 -13.78 15.11 -21.56
CA ALA A 832 -13.25 15.13 -22.93
C ALA A 832 -11.81 15.62 -23.01
N TYR A 833 -11.20 16.04 -21.91
CA TYR A 833 -9.80 16.48 -21.89
C TYR A 833 -8.88 15.34 -22.29
N ASN A 834 -8.23 15.53 -23.42
CA ASN A 834 -7.11 14.71 -23.85
C ASN A 834 -5.92 15.62 -24.17
N THR A 835 -5.40 16.26 -23.13
CA THR A 835 -4.24 17.14 -23.22
C THR A 835 -3.00 16.39 -23.72
N GLU A 836 -2.89 15.10 -23.42
CA GLU A 836 -1.81 14.26 -23.92
C GLU A 836 -1.83 14.16 -25.45
N ALA A 837 -3.00 13.92 -26.06
CA ALA A 837 -3.13 13.88 -27.50
C ALA A 837 -2.81 15.24 -28.15
N VAL A 838 -3.09 16.36 -27.49
CA VAL A 838 -2.72 17.69 -27.93
C VAL A 838 -1.19 17.83 -27.97
N PHE A 839 -0.52 17.47 -26.88
CA PHE A 839 0.95 17.54 -26.83
C PHE A 839 1.63 16.53 -27.75
N ASP A 840 1.08 15.33 -27.94
CA ASP A 840 1.57 14.36 -28.93
C ASP A 840 1.48 14.92 -30.36
N TYR A 841 0.37 15.61 -30.68
CA TYR A 841 0.23 16.30 -31.94
C TYR A 841 1.26 17.42 -32.09
N MET A 842 1.45 18.25 -31.05
CA MET A 842 2.42 19.34 -31.04
C MET A 842 3.86 18.83 -31.20
N ARG A 843 4.25 17.77 -30.51
CA ARG A 843 5.56 17.11 -30.65
C ARG A 843 5.79 16.61 -32.07
N LYS A 844 4.78 15.94 -32.64
CA LYS A 844 4.85 15.42 -34.01
C LYS A 844 5.05 16.53 -35.06
N HIS A 845 4.60 17.76 -34.77
CA HIS A 845 4.67 18.89 -35.67
C HIS A 845 5.69 19.96 -35.25
N ASN A 846 6.59 19.64 -34.29
CA ASN A 846 7.61 20.57 -33.81
C ASN A 846 7.05 21.89 -33.27
N MET A 847 5.90 21.85 -32.58
CA MET A 847 5.19 23.02 -32.05
C MET A 847 5.47 23.24 -30.54
N VAL A 848 6.26 22.41 -29.92
CA VAL A 848 6.62 22.49 -28.51
C VAL A 848 8.09 22.15 -28.32
N THR A 849 8.79 22.92 -27.49
CA THR A 849 10.14 22.64 -27.00
C THR A 849 10.02 22.16 -25.58
N GLU A 850 10.75 21.10 -25.23
CA GLU A 850 10.64 20.41 -23.94
C GLU A 850 12.02 20.14 -23.36
N VAL A 851 12.18 20.38 -22.05
CA VAL A 851 13.42 20.17 -21.30
C VAL A 851 13.08 19.58 -19.94
N MET A 852 13.89 18.62 -19.50
CA MET A 852 13.82 18.11 -18.12
C MET A 852 14.80 18.87 -17.23
N VAL A 853 14.29 19.39 -16.12
CA VAL A 853 15.12 19.86 -15.00
C VAL A 853 14.97 18.84 -13.88
N ARG A 854 15.90 17.91 -13.80
CA ARG A 854 15.79 16.69 -13.00
C ARG A 854 14.52 15.90 -13.36
N HIS A 855 13.54 15.86 -12.45
CA HIS A 855 12.25 15.16 -12.67
C HIS A 855 11.10 16.11 -13.07
N CYS A 856 11.39 17.39 -13.28
CA CYS A 856 10.41 18.39 -13.66
C CYS A 856 10.45 18.60 -15.18
N LEU A 857 9.34 18.33 -15.87
CA LEU A 857 9.18 18.65 -17.26
C LEU A 857 8.85 20.14 -17.43
N MET A 858 9.68 20.87 -18.17
CA MET A 858 9.40 22.22 -18.63
C MET A 858 9.06 22.21 -20.11
N GLN A 859 8.02 22.95 -20.52
CA GLN A 859 7.53 23.02 -21.89
C GLN A 859 7.35 24.47 -22.30
N TYR A 860 7.73 24.81 -23.53
CA TYR A 860 7.59 26.14 -24.11
C TYR A 860 7.00 26.04 -25.50
N PHE A 861 5.94 26.81 -25.76
CA PHE A 861 5.23 26.79 -27.05
C PHE A 861 4.47 28.06 -27.29
N LYS A 862 4.21 28.36 -28.60
CA LYS A 862 3.41 29.48 -29.01
C LYS A 862 1.93 29.23 -28.78
N LEU A 863 1.19 30.22 -28.27
CA LEU A 863 -0.24 30.06 -27.97
C LEU A 863 -1.07 29.77 -29.24
N SER A 864 -0.74 30.38 -30.37
CA SER A 864 -1.40 30.11 -31.65
C SER A 864 -1.18 28.66 -32.16
N ASP A 865 -0.05 28.04 -31.83
CA ASP A 865 0.21 26.64 -32.19
C ASP A 865 -0.54 25.68 -31.29
N TYR A 866 -0.63 26.00 -29.98
CA TYR A 866 -1.49 25.29 -29.07
C TYR A 866 -2.96 25.36 -29.48
N ARG A 867 -3.47 26.56 -29.90
CA ARG A 867 -4.82 26.69 -30.46
C ARG A 867 -5.07 25.71 -31.59
N LYS A 868 -4.19 25.71 -32.61
CA LYS A 868 -4.31 24.79 -33.76
C LYS A 868 -4.37 23.34 -33.35
N ALA A 869 -3.52 22.96 -32.42
CA ALA A 869 -3.47 21.59 -31.91
C ALA A 869 -4.74 21.23 -31.11
N TYR A 870 -5.18 22.10 -30.20
CA TYR A 870 -6.36 21.90 -29.37
C TYR A 870 -7.65 21.84 -30.19
N GLU A 871 -7.82 22.77 -31.14
CA GLU A 871 -8.95 22.77 -32.06
C GLU A 871 -9.01 21.45 -32.87
N LYS A 872 -7.89 20.98 -33.39
CA LYS A 872 -7.85 19.74 -34.16
C LYS A 872 -8.07 18.50 -33.32
N MET A 873 -7.48 18.43 -32.15
CA MET A 873 -7.47 17.20 -31.32
C MET A 873 -8.64 17.10 -30.35
N VAL A 874 -9.23 18.25 -29.99
CA VAL A 874 -10.32 18.30 -28.98
C VAL A 874 -11.59 18.92 -29.59
N ILE A 875 -11.59 20.15 -30.03
CA ILE A 875 -12.81 20.86 -30.42
C ILE A 875 -13.49 20.18 -31.62
N PHE A 876 -12.74 19.90 -32.72
CA PHE A 876 -13.28 19.34 -33.97
C PHE A 876 -13.08 17.82 -34.11
N ASN A 877 -12.66 17.15 -33.04
CA ASN A 877 -12.49 15.70 -33.04
C ASN A 877 -13.80 14.98 -32.65
N LYS A 878 -14.56 14.58 -33.66
CA LYS A 878 -15.87 13.90 -33.49
C LYS A 878 -15.83 12.62 -32.59
N LYS A 879 -14.69 11.96 -32.47
CA LYS A 879 -14.57 10.72 -31.66
C LYS A 879 -14.21 10.97 -30.21
N ARG A 880 -13.49 12.05 -29.91
CA ARG A 880 -12.90 12.31 -28.57
C ARG A 880 -12.94 13.78 -28.17
N GLY A 881 -13.53 14.66 -28.93
CA GLY A 881 -13.56 16.10 -28.70
C GLY A 881 -14.82 16.58 -28.00
N CYS A 882 -14.91 17.88 -27.80
CA CYS A 882 -16.03 18.57 -27.18
C CYS A 882 -17.37 18.28 -27.84
N VAL A 883 -17.40 18.09 -29.15
CA VAL A 883 -18.61 17.79 -29.90
C VAL A 883 -19.22 16.43 -29.53
N ALA A 884 -18.39 15.48 -29.15
CA ALA A 884 -18.85 14.15 -28.71
C ALA A 884 -19.15 14.08 -27.21
N CYS A 885 -18.72 15.07 -26.43
CA CYS A 885 -18.93 15.09 -25.00
C CYS A 885 -20.33 15.56 -24.65
N ASN A 886 -21.08 14.73 -23.95
CA ASN A 886 -22.43 15.07 -23.54
C ASN A 886 -22.68 14.99 -22.03
N ILE A 887 -21.68 14.61 -21.24
CA ILE A 887 -21.88 14.35 -19.80
C ILE A 887 -22.28 15.62 -19.05
N LEU A 888 -21.58 16.71 -19.28
CA LEU A 888 -21.91 17.99 -18.65
C LEU A 888 -23.22 18.56 -19.21
N VAL A 889 -23.43 18.41 -20.50
CA VAL A 889 -24.64 18.90 -21.19
C VAL A 889 -25.89 18.13 -20.72
N ARG A 890 -25.82 16.82 -20.57
CA ARG A 890 -26.92 16.00 -20.01
C ARG A 890 -27.36 16.48 -18.63
N ASN A 891 -26.41 16.87 -17.78
CA ASN A 891 -26.65 17.24 -16.39
C ASN A 891 -26.85 18.76 -16.22
N ALA A 892 -26.64 19.55 -17.26
CA ALA A 892 -26.74 20.98 -17.20
C ALA A 892 -28.01 21.48 -17.92
N PRO A 893 -28.76 22.39 -17.32
CA PRO A 893 -29.93 22.97 -17.98
C PRO A 893 -29.54 23.70 -19.27
N HIS A 894 -30.18 23.40 -20.37
CA HIS A 894 -29.98 24.09 -21.67
C HIS A 894 -30.28 25.60 -21.60
N THR A 895 -31.19 25.97 -20.73
CA THR A 895 -31.59 27.38 -20.49
C THR A 895 -30.46 28.27 -19.97
N VAL A 896 -29.37 27.69 -19.52
CA VAL A 896 -28.20 28.42 -19.03
C VAL A 896 -27.64 29.37 -20.07
N VAL A 897 -27.74 29.04 -21.34
CA VAL A 897 -27.18 29.84 -22.46
C VAL A 897 -27.96 31.13 -22.69
N SER A 898 -29.24 31.15 -22.41
CA SER A 898 -30.09 32.33 -22.63
C SER A 898 -29.71 33.55 -21.77
N ASP A 899 -28.96 33.33 -20.69
CA ASP A 899 -28.52 34.36 -19.76
C ASP A 899 -27.26 35.13 -20.21
N TRP A 900 -26.68 34.76 -21.36
CA TRP A 900 -25.55 35.49 -21.88
C TRP A 900 -25.96 36.83 -22.43
N ASP A 901 -25.09 37.81 -22.23
CA ASP A 901 -25.30 39.20 -22.63
C ASP A 901 -25.36 39.32 -24.16
N THR A 902 -26.07 40.33 -24.63
CA THR A 902 -26.18 40.63 -26.07
C THR A 902 -24.86 40.99 -26.73
N GLU A 903 -23.88 41.48 -25.99
CA GLU A 903 -22.51 41.70 -26.47
C GLU A 903 -21.81 40.42 -26.89
N ASN A 904 -22.27 39.27 -26.41
CA ASN A 904 -21.76 37.95 -26.73
C ASN A 904 -22.72 37.13 -27.59
N ASP A 905 -23.47 37.78 -28.46
CA ASP A 905 -24.51 37.15 -29.26
C ASP A 905 -24.01 35.97 -30.10
N CYS A 906 -22.78 36.01 -30.57
CA CYS A 906 -22.15 34.92 -31.30
C CYS A 906 -21.99 33.65 -30.43
N ILE A 907 -21.63 33.79 -29.17
CA ILE A 907 -21.50 32.67 -28.24
C ILE A 907 -22.88 32.04 -28.01
N ARG A 908 -23.89 32.88 -27.73
CA ARG A 908 -25.26 32.45 -27.52
C ARG A 908 -25.84 31.70 -28.72
N LYS A 909 -25.68 32.22 -29.91
CA LYS A 909 -26.17 31.62 -31.16
C LYS A 909 -25.57 30.23 -31.37
N ASN A 910 -24.23 30.13 -31.25
CA ASN A 910 -23.55 28.85 -31.44
C ASN A 910 -23.86 27.83 -30.36
N THR A 911 -23.99 28.26 -29.11
CA THR A 911 -24.34 27.37 -28.00
C THR A 911 -25.77 26.87 -28.13
N THR A 912 -26.68 27.73 -28.59
CA THR A 912 -28.07 27.32 -28.85
C THR A 912 -28.14 26.28 -29.96
N ALA A 913 -27.39 26.48 -31.05
CA ALA A 913 -27.31 25.50 -32.14
C ALA A 913 -26.79 24.13 -31.66
N PHE A 914 -25.75 24.13 -30.81
CA PHE A 914 -25.24 22.87 -30.21
C PHE A 914 -26.27 22.17 -29.37
N THR A 915 -27.12 22.90 -28.65
CA THR A 915 -28.16 22.31 -27.79
C THR A 915 -29.37 21.82 -28.59
N GLU A 916 -29.65 22.44 -29.75
CA GLU A 916 -30.73 22.05 -30.66
C GLU A 916 -30.41 20.78 -31.47
N ASP A 917 -29.16 20.65 -31.90
CA ASP A 917 -28.67 19.51 -32.70
C ASP A 917 -28.28 18.28 -31.85
N TRP A 918 -28.39 18.39 -30.53
CA TRP A 918 -27.95 17.32 -29.63
C TRP A 918 -29.15 16.52 -29.08
N ASP A 919 -29.29 15.30 -29.56
CA ASP A 919 -30.36 14.36 -29.23
C ASP A 919 -30.19 13.64 -27.88
N GLY A 920 -29.06 13.82 -27.19
CA GLY A 920 -28.78 13.22 -25.91
C GLY A 920 -28.31 11.77 -25.95
N GLU A 921 -28.13 11.18 -27.10
CA GLU A 921 -27.54 9.85 -27.23
C GLU A 921 -26.01 9.91 -27.39
N LEU A 922 -25.34 8.97 -26.73
CA LEU A 922 -23.90 8.80 -26.78
C LEU A 922 -23.51 7.82 -27.86
#